data_832a3776f40e2b630cdb40550a36b331
#
_entry.id   832a3776f40e2b630cdb40550a36b331
#
_cell.length_a   1.000
_cell.length_b   1.000
_cell.length_c   1.000
_cell.angle_alpha   90.00
_cell.angle_beta   90.00
_cell.angle_gamma   90.00
#
_symmetry.space_group_name_H-M   'P 1'
#
loop_
_entity.id
_entity.type
_entity.pdbx_description
1 polymer ?
#
loop_
_entity_poly.entity_id
_entity_poly.type
_entity_poly.pdbx_seq_one_letter_code
_entity_poly.pdbx_strand_id
1 'polypeptide(L)'
;MAFFQTNIIFARDRSKNGKILFSISSLFYLVQMKNQYFKIFILLIICQYGLLGSLSAKSKKDSILTRIFTYPEKIKTLQAPDTVSYAYMKSSFHINKRNLLLMAVPTMYAMAHVGSRRYLEESYNKVTFLPNGKYQIDKILSLSSAGSHRLSFPAMLHYLTPNIYDVTLINENVLSPFHRQNKIYYKYTIEESADSLLKLHFKPRLKNTLLVTGEAEVDARSGKISTIQLTGEYDMIFYRLSIQMGNHGVQSLTPQNCSLTSRFLFFGNDVRTHYTIAYHLPKILPNISEANQNFQLMEQIRPEPLTSYEKMVYSELLKDKRSEEKDTTALDSVATPPKVNFVKSVLWDMIGENIFNDIHQDFGPNKAGSLRIDPILNPLYMEYSPSQGFYYNFNIRGGYHFSENSNIWLQLKGGYSFRLHQFSFWIPLIYYFDIRHNGFISSGISGGRRIQNGNLVNELRIATNNNRVWDNLNLYEFNDSFWDCYANYDFTPKIGFQAGFVFHRRTALNKVGFELINKPSVYTSLAPKFQVHYRPWGYQGPTLMACYEKSIKKLAGTNTPYTRWEFDGQYILPLHNVQSLSMRVGTGFYTDRSHNDYFVDFENFRQTFLPNGWNDEWSGEFELLESSLYNQSNYYVRANFTYESPFLVLAWTPLIGHFIERERLYLSALRVKNANPYLELGYAIKTRFLSIGAFMSNMNGKTKDFGFKFGFELFRRW
;
A
#
# COMPACT_ATOMS: atom_id res chain seq x y z
N MET A 1 -2.04 5.66 -3.44
CA MET A 1 -2.34 5.26 -2.04
C MET A 1 -1.51 6.14 -1.13
N ALA A 2 -2.12 7.00 -0.36
CA ALA A 2 -1.43 7.84 0.60
C ALA A 2 -1.72 7.30 2.00
N PHE A 3 -0.69 6.88 2.69
CA PHE A 3 -0.72 6.60 4.10
C PHE A 3 -0.26 7.86 4.84
N PHE A 4 -0.78 8.12 6.01
CA PHE A 4 -0.41 9.25 6.85
C PHE A 4 0.26 8.75 8.13
N GLN A 5 1.33 9.41 8.51
CA GLN A 5 2.14 9.07 9.70
C GLN A 5 1.94 10.08 10.83
N THR A 6 1.92 9.55 12.04
CA THR A 6 2.04 10.33 13.28
C THR A 6 3.51 10.37 13.72
N ASN A 7 4.13 11.54 13.72
CA ASN A 7 5.52 11.72 14.15
C ASN A 7 5.61 12.43 15.49
N ILE A 8 6.28 11.82 16.45
CA ILE A 8 6.68 12.47 17.71
C ILE A 8 8.20 12.53 17.71
N ILE A 9 8.77 13.74 17.68
CA ILE A 9 10.22 13.97 17.67
C ILE A 9 10.62 14.79 18.90
N PHE A 10 11.63 14.33 19.62
CA PHE A 10 12.36 15.09 20.64
C PHE A 10 13.80 15.35 20.17
N ALA A 11 14.19 16.61 20.07
CA ALA A 11 15.53 16.99 19.63
C ALA A 11 16.23 17.97 20.60
N ARG A 12 17.57 17.94 20.68
CA ARG A 12 18.43 18.99 21.24
C ARG A 12 19.79 19.10 20.54
N ASP A 13 20.25 20.32 20.38
CA ASP A 13 21.13 20.98 19.43
C ASP A 13 22.66 21.10 19.75
N ARG A 14 23.54 21.32 18.70
CA ARG A 14 24.63 22.32 18.47
C ARG A 14 25.87 21.80 17.73
N SER A 15 26.44 22.47 16.92
CA SER A 15 26.95 23.25 15.76
C SER A 15 28.49 23.38 15.62
N LYS A 16 29.05 23.45 14.41
CA LYS A 16 29.88 24.43 13.64
C LYS A 16 31.01 23.91 12.73
N ASN A 17 30.94 24.37 11.49
CA ASN A 17 31.87 24.86 10.42
C ASN A 17 32.96 24.03 9.69
N GLY A 18 32.99 24.12 8.32
CA GLY A 18 34.11 24.29 7.40
C GLY A 18 34.23 23.57 6.05
N LYS A 19 34.79 24.13 5.05
CA LYS A 19 34.75 24.23 3.58
C LYS A 19 35.16 23.05 2.64
N ILE A 20 34.92 23.14 1.33
CA ILE A 20 34.51 22.25 0.23
C ILE A 20 35.44 22.17 -0.97
N LEU A 21 35.45 21.03 -1.71
CA LEU A 21 35.74 20.91 -3.17
C LEU A 21 35.11 19.63 -3.77
N PHE A 22 34.53 19.76 -4.97
CA PHE A 22 33.81 18.70 -5.67
C PHE A 22 34.73 17.73 -6.41
N SER A 23 34.63 16.42 -6.18
CA SER A 23 35.06 15.37 -7.09
C SER A 23 34.31 14.06 -6.83
N ILE A 24 34.26 13.19 -7.83
CA ILE A 24 33.71 11.81 -7.76
C ILE A 24 34.33 11.01 -6.60
N SER A 25 35.46 11.44 -6.06
CA SER A 25 36.07 10.97 -4.82
C SER A 25 35.19 11.13 -3.59
N SER A 26 34.17 11.99 -3.58
CA SER A 26 33.26 12.16 -2.45
C SER A 26 32.35 10.94 -2.25
N LEU A 27 32.01 10.22 -3.32
CA LEU A 27 31.28 8.95 -3.23
C LEU A 27 32.19 7.84 -2.65
N PHE A 28 33.47 7.84 -3.02
CA PHE A 28 34.47 6.92 -2.48
C PHE A 28 34.79 7.22 -1.01
N TYR A 29 34.72 8.47 -0.56
CA TYR A 29 34.89 8.84 0.85
C TYR A 29 33.75 8.35 1.73
N LEU A 30 32.53 8.29 1.23
CA LEU A 30 31.40 7.63 1.92
C LEU A 30 31.66 6.13 2.14
N VAL A 31 32.41 5.48 1.25
CA VAL A 31 32.81 4.07 1.35
C VAL A 31 34.02 3.88 2.28
N GLN A 32 34.89 4.87 2.41
CA GLN A 32 36.09 4.82 3.27
C GLN A 32 35.88 5.24 4.73
N MET A 33 34.67 5.65 5.12
CA MET A 33 34.39 5.92 6.54
C MET A 33 34.58 4.64 7.36
N LYS A 34 35.44 4.72 8.40
CA LYS A 34 35.68 3.70 9.45
C LYS A 34 34.42 3.44 10.30
N ASN A 35 33.29 3.19 9.65
CA ASN A 35 32.03 3.16 10.36
C ASN A 35 31.63 1.72 10.65
N GLN A 36 31.71 1.33 11.92
CA GLN A 36 31.25 0.02 12.42
C GLN A 36 29.82 -0.29 11.97
N TYR A 37 28.97 0.71 11.80
CA TYR A 37 27.55 0.57 11.42
C TYR A 37 27.34 0.07 9.98
N PHE A 38 28.14 0.53 9.02
CA PHE A 38 28.08 0.01 7.66
C PHE A 38 28.55 -1.44 7.58
N LYS A 39 29.57 -1.79 8.39
CA LYS A 39 30.01 -3.18 8.53
C LYS A 39 28.93 -4.06 9.16
N ILE A 40 28.20 -3.56 10.17
CA ILE A 40 27.09 -4.28 10.80
C ILE A 40 25.94 -4.46 9.82
N PHE A 41 25.59 -3.44 9.03
CA PHE A 41 24.56 -3.51 7.99
C PHE A 41 24.89 -4.58 6.92
N ILE A 42 26.12 -4.56 6.40
CA ILE A 42 26.61 -5.58 5.46
C ILE A 42 26.70 -6.94 6.13
N LEU A 43 27.17 -7.02 7.39
CA LEU A 43 27.29 -8.29 8.11
C LEU A 43 25.91 -8.94 8.35
N LEU A 44 24.87 -8.16 8.66
CA LEU A 44 23.51 -8.66 8.81
C LEU A 44 22.97 -9.22 7.48
N ILE A 45 23.23 -8.54 6.36
CA ILE A 45 22.90 -9.03 5.02
C ILE A 45 23.68 -10.32 4.71
N ILE A 46 24.99 -10.33 4.96
CA ILE A 46 25.86 -11.49 4.67
C ILE A 46 25.50 -12.69 5.59
N CYS A 47 25.18 -12.47 6.87
CA CYS A 47 24.73 -13.54 7.76
C CYS A 47 23.47 -14.23 7.27
N GLN A 48 22.56 -13.50 6.66
CA GLN A 48 21.34 -14.08 6.06
C GLN A 48 21.68 -14.95 4.85
N TYR A 49 22.67 -14.58 4.03
CA TYR A 49 23.15 -15.38 2.89
C TYR A 49 24.11 -16.49 3.32
N GLY A 50 24.89 -16.30 4.37
CA GLY A 50 25.85 -17.29 4.87
C GLY A 50 25.20 -18.54 5.49
N LEU A 51 23.99 -18.44 6.00
CA LEU A 51 23.19 -19.58 6.49
C LEU A 51 22.67 -20.49 5.37
N LEU A 52 22.83 -20.08 4.09
CA LEU A 52 22.36 -20.79 2.89
C LEU A 52 23.34 -21.84 2.33
N GLY A 53 24.55 -21.91 2.82
CA GLY A 53 25.67 -22.64 2.20
C GLY A 53 26.11 -23.93 2.86
N SER A 54 25.23 -24.84 3.30
CA SER A 54 25.66 -26.20 3.61
C SER A 54 25.47 -27.15 2.41
N LEU A 55 26.54 -27.48 1.75
CA LEU A 55 26.62 -28.55 0.76
C LEU A 55 26.39 -29.92 1.45
N SER A 56 25.14 -30.34 1.45
CA SER A 56 24.77 -31.70 1.90
C SER A 56 24.65 -32.61 0.69
N ALA A 57 25.12 -33.86 0.82
CA ALA A 57 24.95 -34.91 -0.20
C ALA A 57 23.46 -35.01 -0.58
N LYS A 58 23.15 -35.11 -1.89
CA LYS A 58 21.77 -35.24 -2.41
C LYS A 58 21.13 -36.53 -1.88
N SER A 59 20.28 -36.42 -0.88
CA SER A 59 19.47 -37.51 -0.39
C SER A 59 18.31 -37.82 -1.37
N LYS A 60 17.74 -39.06 -1.33
CA LYS A 60 16.52 -39.41 -2.09
C LYS A 60 15.42 -38.37 -1.91
N LYS A 61 15.30 -37.82 -0.71
CA LYS A 61 14.39 -36.70 -0.34
C LYS A 61 14.68 -35.44 -1.14
N ASP A 62 15.93 -35.02 -1.25
CA ASP A 62 16.29 -33.78 -1.99
C ASP A 62 16.04 -33.94 -3.49
N SER A 63 16.15 -35.16 -4.03
CA SER A 63 15.80 -35.45 -5.42
C SER A 63 14.31 -35.27 -5.69
N ILE A 64 13.42 -35.74 -4.78
CA ILE A 64 11.97 -35.58 -4.91
C ILE A 64 11.58 -34.13 -4.78
N LEU A 65 12.07 -33.41 -3.78
CA LEU A 65 11.81 -31.98 -3.62
C LEU A 65 12.26 -31.16 -4.85
N THR A 66 13.41 -31.54 -5.44
CA THR A 66 13.88 -30.88 -6.67
C THR A 66 12.90 -31.10 -7.81
N ARG A 67 12.33 -32.32 -7.98
CA ARG A 67 11.32 -32.58 -9.01
C ARG A 67 10.06 -31.73 -8.82
N ILE A 68 9.57 -31.58 -7.57
CA ILE A 68 8.43 -30.73 -7.23
C ILE A 68 8.72 -29.30 -7.63
N PHE A 69 9.87 -28.76 -7.22
CA PHE A 69 10.23 -27.35 -7.47
C PHE A 69 10.48 -27.03 -8.95
N THR A 70 10.89 -28.03 -9.76
CA THR A 70 11.13 -27.84 -11.21
C THR A 70 9.93 -28.23 -12.07
N TYR A 71 8.88 -28.81 -11.48
CA TYR A 71 7.69 -29.22 -12.22
C TYR A 71 7.04 -28.08 -13.02
N PRO A 72 6.77 -26.90 -12.43
CA PRO A 72 6.12 -25.81 -13.15
C PRO A 72 6.98 -25.28 -14.32
N GLU A 73 8.30 -25.29 -14.21
CA GLU A 73 9.19 -24.86 -15.30
C GLU A 73 9.06 -25.76 -16.52
N LYS A 74 8.96 -27.07 -16.31
CA LYS A 74 8.79 -28.06 -17.39
C LYS A 74 7.45 -27.88 -18.14
N ILE A 75 6.41 -27.48 -17.43
CA ILE A 75 5.09 -27.26 -18.01
C ILE A 75 5.02 -25.91 -18.72
N LYS A 76 5.59 -24.82 -18.15
CA LYS A 76 5.60 -23.48 -18.74
C LYS A 76 6.31 -23.39 -20.08
N THR A 77 7.30 -24.25 -20.34
CA THR A 77 8.01 -24.32 -21.65
C THR A 77 7.13 -24.84 -22.79
N LEU A 78 5.96 -25.41 -22.50
CA LEU A 78 5.08 -26.08 -23.48
C LEU A 78 3.83 -25.27 -23.85
N GLN A 79 3.69 -23.94 -23.49
CA GLN A 79 2.34 -23.37 -23.38
C GLN A 79 2.03 -21.97 -23.84
N ALA A 80 0.69 -21.78 -24.16
CA ALA A 80 0.00 -20.53 -24.43
C ALA A 80 -0.18 -19.68 -23.16
N PRO A 81 -0.25 -18.32 -23.28
CA PRO A 81 -0.10 -17.39 -22.15
C PRO A 81 -1.28 -17.36 -21.16
N ASP A 82 -2.52 -17.56 -21.60
CA ASP A 82 -3.70 -17.35 -20.76
C ASP A 82 -4.61 -18.60 -20.72
N THR A 83 -5.03 -18.95 -19.50
CA THR A 83 -6.01 -20.03 -19.30
C THR A 83 -7.31 -19.44 -18.75
N VAL A 84 -8.39 -19.57 -19.50
CA VAL A 84 -9.74 -19.20 -19.08
C VAL A 84 -10.45 -20.40 -18.51
N SER A 85 -11.07 -20.23 -17.35
CA SER A 85 -11.90 -21.24 -16.69
C SER A 85 -13.22 -20.61 -16.26
N TYR A 86 -14.32 -21.35 -16.44
CA TYR A 86 -15.59 -20.98 -15.82
C TYR A 86 -15.71 -21.71 -14.50
N ALA A 87 -16.05 -20.98 -13.46
CA ALA A 87 -16.02 -21.47 -12.10
C ALA A 87 -17.31 -21.15 -11.33
N TYR A 88 -17.82 -22.15 -10.64
CA TYR A 88 -18.92 -21.99 -9.67
C TYR A 88 -18.31 -21.85 -8.29
N MET A 89 -18.71 -20.83 -7.54
CA MET A 89 -18.32 -20.60 -6.17
C MET A 89 -19.55 -20.57 -5.26
N LYS A 90 -19.44 -21.25 -4.13
CA LYS A 90 -20.45 -21.23 -3.05
C LYS A 90 -19.75 -20.82 -1.76
N SER A 91 -20.36 -19.90 -1.02
CA SER A 91 -19.89 -19.45 0.28
C SER A 91 -21.02 -19.47 1.30
N SER A 92 -20.76 -20.02 2.49
CA SER A 92 -21.67 -19.99 3.62
C SER A 92 -21.00 -19.34 4.81
N PHE A 93 -21.77 -18.52 5.53
CA PHE A 93 -21.31 -17.77 6.70
C PHE A 93 -22.17 -18.12 7.90
N HIS A 94 -21.54 -18.30 9.04
CA HIS A 94 -22.20 -18.51 10.32
C HIS A 94 -21.59 -17.61 11.39
N ILE A 95 -22.39 -16.69 11.92
CA ILE A 95 -22.00 -15.75 12.96
C ILE A 95 -22.32 -16.32 14.33
N ASN A 96 -21.32 -16.85 15.03
CA ASN A 96 -21.47 -17.39 16.38
C ASN A 96 -21.64 -16.27 17.41
N LYS A 97 -20.76 -15.26 17.34
CA LYS A 97 -20.78 -14.10 18.24
C LYS A 97 -20.52 -12.83 17.45
N ARG A 98 -21.26 -11.78 17.73
CA ARG A 98 -21.06 -10.45 17.18
C ARG A 98 -21.27 -9.36 18.23
N ASN A 99 -20.50 -8.29 18.11
CA ASN A 99 -20.64 -7.06 18.87
C ASN A 99 -20.46 -5.84 17.94
N LEU A 100 -20.62 -4.63 18.47
CA LEU A 100 -20.54 -3.40 17.68
C LEU A 100 -19.18 -3.18 16.99
N LEU A 101 -18.11 -3.78 17.51
CA LEU A 101 -16.79 -3.65 16.90
C LEU A 101 -16.69 -4.35 15.54
N LEU A 102 -17.58 -5.30 15.23
CA LEU A 102 -17.65 -5.90 13.89
C LEU A 102 -18.06 -4.89 12.83
N MET A 103 -18.80 -3.84 13.21
CA MET A 103 -19.18 -2.73 12.31
C MET A 103 -17.96 -1.90 11.87
N ALA A 104 -16.92 -1.87 12.68
CA ALA A 104 -15.67 -1.16 12.34
C ALA A 104 -14.83 -1.91 11.30
N VAL A 105 -15.16 -3.16 10.97
CA VAL A 105 -14.52 -3.94 9.89
C VAL A 105 -15.33 -3.72 8.61
N PRO A 106 -14.84 -2.98 7.62
CA PRO A 106 -15.62 -2.54 6.45
C PRO A 106 -16.34 -3.68 5.72
N THR A 107 -15.67 -4.82 5.55
CA THR A 107 -16.21 -6.00 4.87
C THR A 107 -17.21 -6.80 5.71
N MET A 108 -17.30 -6.53 7.01
CA MET A 108 -18.17 -7.22 7.95
C MET A 108 -19.37 -6.38 8.41
N TYR A 109 -19.48 -5.14 7.93
CA TYR A 109 -20.54 -4.22 8.32
C TYR A 109 -21.95 -4.80 8.06
N ALA A 110 -22.15 -5.36 6.85
CA ALA A 110 -23.42 -6.00 6.50
C ALA A 110 -23.76 -7.14 7.46
N MET A 111 -22.79 -7.96 7.86
CA MET A 111 -22.96 -9.04 8.82
C MET A 111 -23.27 -8.55 10.25
N ALA A 112 -22.80 -7.35 10.60
CA ALA A 112 -23.07 -6.77 11.91
C ALA A 112 -24.51 -6.23 12.03
N HIS A 113 -25.07 -5.75 10.93
CA HIS A 113 -26.35 -5.05 10.90
C HIS A 113 -27.58 -5.93 10.64
N VAL A 114 -27.44 -6.92 9.74
CA VAL A 114 -28.57 -7.74 9.32
C VAL A 114 -28.97 -8.71 10.43
N GLY A 115 -30.27 -8.92 10.64
CA GLY A 115 -30.82 -9.76 11.73
C GLY A 115 -30.36 -11.21 11.66
N SER A 116 -30.22 -11.78 10.46
CA SER A 116 -29.76 -13.16 10.26
C SER A 116 -28.35 -13.39 10.77
N ARG A 117 -28.06 -14.60 11.20
CA ARG A 117 -26.71 -15.08 11.55
C ARG A 117 -26.14 -16.07 10.55
N ARG A 118 -26.89 -16.35 9.49
CA ARG A 118 -26.57 -17.37 8.50
C ARG A 118 -26.80 -16.82 7.13
N TYR A 119 -25.79 -16.94 6.28
CA TYR A 119 -25.84 -16.42 4.92
C TYR A 119 -25.28 -17.45 3.95
N LEU A 120 -25.84 -17.42 2.74
CA LEU A 120 -25.39 -18.22 1.62
C LEU A 120 -25.25 -17.32 0.38
N GLU A 121 -24.15 -17.43 -0.31
CA GLU A 121 -23.90 -16.77 -1.59
C GLU A 121 -23.39 -17.79 -2.59
N GLU A 122 -23.91 -17.74 -3.79
CA GLU A 122 -23.45 -18.52 -4.93
C GLU A 122 -23.10 -17.57 -6.07
N SER A 123 -22.03 -17.88 -6.81
CA SER A 123 -21.68 -17.14 -8.01
C SER A 123 -21.11 -18.06 -9.09
N TYR A 124 -21.40 -17.69 -10.32
CA TYR A 124 -20.77 -18.27 -11.49
C TYR A 124 -19.89 -17.20 -12.15
N ASN A 125 -18.63 -17.54 -12.36
CA ASN A 125 -17.60 -16.56 -12.70
C ASN A 125 -16.76 -17.05 -13.87
N LYS A 126 -16.27 -16.12 -14.69
CA LYS A 126 -15.17 -16.35 -15.62
C LYS A 126 -13.87 -16.01 -14.91
N VAL A 127 -12.97 -16.97 -14.76
CA VAL A 127 -11.65 -16.80 -14.13
C VAL A 127 -10.59 -16.92 -15.22
N THR A 128 -9.79 -15.88 -15.38
CA THR A 128 -8.66 -15.83 -16.32
C THR A 128 -7.37 -15.88 -15.52
N PHE A 129 -6.60 -16.97 -15.67
CA PHE A 129 -5.28 -17.11 -15.04
C PHE A 129 -4.22 -16.49 -15.95
N LEU A 130 -3.54 -15.46 -15.45
CA LEU A 130 -2.54 -14.69 -16.18
C LEU A 130 -1.13 -15.32 -16.06
N PRO A 131 -0.22 -15.08 -17.03
CA PRO A 131 1.13 -15.67 -17.03
C PRO A 131 1.98 -15.29 -15.81
N ASN A 132 1.70 -14.15 -15.19
CA ASN A 132 2.38 -13.64 -13.99
C ASN A 132 1.90 -14.27 -12.67
N GLY A 133 1.06 -15.33 -12.75
CA GLY A 133 0.47 -15.99 -11.58
C GLY A 133 -0.71 -15.25 -10.97
N LYS A 134 -1.09 -14.10 -11.52
CA LYS A 134 -2.30 -13.36 -11.14
C LYS A 134 -3.51 -13.96 -11.83
N TYR A 135 -4.69 -13.56 -11.39
CA TYR A 135 -5.95 -13.97 -11.99
C TYR A 135 -6.90 -12.77 -12.06
N GLN A 136 -7.80 -12.83 -13.03
CA GLN A 136 -8.91 -11.88 -13.17
C GLN A 136 -10.22 -12.66 -13.05
N ILE A 137 -11.21 -12.09 -12.36
CA ILE A 137 -12.52 -12.71 -12.16
C ILE A 137 -13.59 -11.76 -12.65
N ASP A 138 -14.36 -12.24 -13.63
CA ASP A 138 -15.54 -11.57 -14.16
C ASP A 138 -16.78 -12.33 -13.68
N LYS A 139 -17.58 -11.72 -12.80
CA LYS A 139 -18.81 -12.31 -12.25
C LYS A 139 -19.89 -12.31 -13.32
N ILE A 140 -20.43 -13.49 -13.64
CA ILE A 140 -21.47 -13.67 -14.68
C ILE A 140 -22.86 -13.76 -14.03
N LEU A 141 -23.00 -14.57 -12.98
CA LEU A 141 -24.27 -14.78 -12.27
C LEU A 141 -24.00 -14.84 -10.76
N SER A 142 -24.91 -14.31 -9.94
CA SER A 142 -24.82 -14.44 -8.51
C SER A 142 -26.20 -14.55 -7.84
N LEU A 143 -26.26 -15.36 -6.79
CA LEU A 143 -27.38 -15.47 -5.87
C LEU A 143 -26.86 -15.24 -4.45
N SER A 144 -27.55 -14.42 -3.66
CA SER A 144 -27.19 -14.16 -2.27
C SER A 144 -28.42 -14.17 -1.37
N SER A 145 -28.30 -14.75 -0.20
CA SER A 145 -29.29 -14.67 0.86
C SER A 145 -29.22 -13.38 1.67
N ALA A 146 -28.15 -12.59 1.50
CA ALA A 146 -28.11 -11.22 1.97
C ALA A 146 -28.78 -10.31 0.94
N GLY A 147 -29.57 -9.33 1.41
CA GLY A 147 -30.11 -8.30 0.54
C GLY A 147 -28.99 -7.61 -0.25
N SER A 148 -29.33 -6.91 -1.34
CA SER A 148 -28.39 -6.23 -2.23
C SER A 148 -27.70 -5.03 -1.58
N HIS A 149 -27.02 -5.23 -0.47
CA HIS A 149 -26.12 -4.23 0.07
C HIS A 149 -24.86 -4.14 -0.80
N ARG A 150 -24.40 -2.92 -1.06
CA ARG A 150 -23.24 -2.60 -1.93
C ARG A 150 -21.93 -3.28 -1.51
N LEU A 151 -21.82 -3.64 -0.23
CA LEU A 151 -20.70 -4.38 0.31
C LEU A 151 -21.09 -5.85 0.38
N SER A 152 -20.85 -6.59 -0.68
CA SER A 152 -20.90 -8.05 -0.67
C SER A 152 -19.99 -8.61 0.44
N PHE A 153 -20.36 -9.80 0.93
CA PHE A 153 -19.51 -10.54 1.86
C PHE A 153 -18.06 -10.61 1.37
N PRO A 154 -17.08 -10.65 2.28
CA PRO A 154 -15.68 -10.71 1.88
C PRO A 154 -15.45 -11.89 0.95
N ALA A 155 -15.12 -11.58 -0.30
CA ALA A 155 -14.82 -12.58 -1.29
C ALA A 155 -13.42 -13.14 -1.00
N MET A 156 -13.35 -14.33 -0.40
CA MET A 156 -12.10 -15.03 -0.09
C MET A 156 -11.49 -15.70 -1.34
N LEU A 157 -11.70 -15.12 -2.53
CA LEU A 157 -11.31 -15.70 -3.81
C LEU A 157 -9.80 -15.92 -3.93
N HIS A 158 -8.98 -15.03 -3.37
CA HIS A 158 -7.54 -15.18 -3.37
C HIS A 158 -7.04 -16.38 -2.55
N TYR A 159 -7.84 -16.89 -1.60
CA TYR A 159 -7.55 -18.17 -0.94
C TYR A 159 -7.97 -19.37 -1.79
N LEU A 160 -8.94 -19.19 -2.68
CA LEU A 160 -9.52 -20.25 -3.50
C LEU A 160 -8.82 -20.41 -4.86
N THR A 161 -8.02 -19.40 -5.25
CA THR A 161 -7.19 -19.40 -6.47
C THR A 161 -5.70 -19.36 -6.18
N PRO A 162 -5.16 -20.18 -5.25
CA PRO A 162 -3.77 -20.09 -4.88
C PRO A 162 -2.85 -20.57 -6.00
N ASN A 163 -1.81 -19.79 -6.28
CA ASN A 163 -0.72 -20.26 -7.12
C ASN A 163 0.30 -21.01 -6.27
N ILE A 164 0.10 -22.32 -6.14
CA ILE A 164 0.91 -23.15 -5.22
C ILE A 164 2.39 -23.22 -5.57
N TYR A 165 2.74 -23.05 -6.83
CA TYR A 165 4.11 -23.13 -7.32
C TYR A 165 4.84 -21.80 -7.36
N ASP A 166 4.16 -20.69 -7.04
CA ASP A 166 4.80 -19.38 -6.93
C ASP A 166 5.50 -19.19 -5.57
N VAL A 167 6.23 -18.11 -5.41
CA VAL A 167 6.90 -17.75 -4.15
C VAL A 167 5.88 -17.62 -3.03
N THR A 168 4.71 -17.06 -3.32
CA THR A 168 3.61 -16.87 -2.36
C THR A 168 2.34 -17.58 -2.79
N LEU A 169 1.60 -18.11 -1.82
CA LEU A 169 0.30 -18.76 -2.04
C LEU A 169 -0.86 -17.78 -2.13
N ILE A 170 -0.89 -16.79 -1.24
CA ILE A 170 -2.06 -15.97 -0.96
C ILE A 170 -1.62 -14.51 -0.85
N ASN A 171 -2.23 -13.62 -1.63
CA ASN A 171 -2.06 -12.16 -1.55
C ASN A 171 -0.59 -11.69 -1.49
N GLU A 172 0.32 -12.39 -2.18
CA GLU A 172 1.74 -12.05 -2.19
C GLU A 172 2.41 -12.10 -0.80
N ASN A 173 1.79 -12.76 0.20
CA ASN A 173 2.28 -12.78 1.58
C ASN A 173 2.58 -14.18 2.11
N VAL A 174 1.67 -15.13 2.02
CA VAL A 174 1.87 -16.48 2.57
C VAL A 174 2.83 -17.26 1.70
N LEU A 175 3.96 -17.70 2.25
CA LEU A 175 5.03 -18.33 1.51
C LEU A 175 4.69 -19.79 1.15
N SER A 176 4.81 -20.12 -0.14
CA SER A 176 4.52 -21.48 -0.62
C SER A 176 5.57 -22.47 -0.16
N PRO A 177 5.18 -23.63 0.40
CA PRO A 177 6.10 -24.73 0.69
C PRO A 177 6.60 -25.44 -0.58
N PHE A 178 6.01 -25.17 -1.75
CA PHE A 178 6.33 -25.83 -3.01
C PHE A 178 7.26 -25.02 -3.93
N HIS A 179 7.73 -23.86 -3.43
CA HIS A 179 8.69 -23.04 -4.15
C HIS A 179 10.12 -23.21 -3.59
N ARG A 180 11.10 -23.37 -4.51
CA ARG A 180 12.51 -23.67 -4.15
C ARG A 180 13.11 -22.68 -3.15
N GLN A 181 12.82 -21.38 -3.32
CA GLN A 181 13.36 -20.31 -2.48
C GLN A 181 12.89 -20.41 -1.02
N ASN A 182 11.70 -20.98 -0.77
CA ASN A 182 11.13 -21.09 0.56
C ASN A 182 11.54 -22.37 1.31
N LYS A 183 12.32 -23.27 0.66
CA LYS A 183 12.77 -24.53 1.25
C LYS A 183 13.40 -24.35 2.63
N ILE A 184 14.11 -23.27 2.85
CA ILE A 184 14.81 -22.95 4.11
C ILE A 184 13.88 -22.76 5.31
N TYR A 185 12.63 -22.34 5.08
CA TYR A 185 11.65 -22.04 6.14
C TYR A 185 10.82 -23.26 6.53
N TYR A 186 10.91 -24.37 5.77
CA TYR A 186 10.12 -25.56 6.00
C TYR A 186 10.96 -26.78 6.34
N LYS A 187 10.37 -27.69 7.13
CA LYS A 187 10.82 -29.07 7.32
C LYS A 187 9.88 -29.98 6.52
N TYR A 188 10.45 -30.91 5.75
CA TYR A 188 9.67 -31.85 4.94
C TYR A 188 9.88 -33.26 5.46
N THR A 189 8.81 -34.05 5.46
CA THR A 189 8.84 -35.49 5.69
C THR A 189 8.10 -36.17 4.54
N ILE A 190 8.63 -37.25 4.02
CA ILE A 190 8.07 -37.97 2.89
C ILE A 190 7.74 -39.38 3.35
N GLU A 191 6.49 -39.79 3.15
CA GLU A 191 5.98 -41.12 3.39
C GLU A 191 5.65 -41.76 2.03
N GLU A 192 6.10 -42.98 1.79
CA GLU A 192 5.78 -43.74 0.58
C GLU A 192 4.36 -44.29 0.73
N SER A 193 3.51 -44.00 -0.24
CA SER A 193 2.15 -44.56 -0.37
C SER A 193 2.15 -45.59 -1.50
N ALA A 194 1.06 -46.32 -1.66
CA ALA A 194 0.93 -47.31 -2.75
C ALA A 194 0.95 -46.60 -4.11
N ASP A 195 1.32 -47.31 -5.18
CA ASP A 195 1.18 -46.88 -6.58
C ASP A 195 1.96 -45.64 -7.02
N SER A 196 3.25 -45.50 -6.67
CA SER A 196 4.11 -44.38 -7.06
C SER A 196 3.72 -43.03 -6.53
N LEU A 197 2.68 -42.92 -5.71
CA LEU A 197 2.29 -41.69 -4.99
C LEU A 197 3.07 -41.56 -3.68
N LEU A 198 3.48 -40.38 -3.37
CA LEU A 198 4.16 -40.00 -2.12
C LEU A 198 3.31 -39.02 -1.34
N LYS A 199 3.27 -39.19 -0.04
CA LYS A 199 2.69 -38.20 0.87
C LYS A 199 3.80 -37.34 1.41
N LEU A 200 3.77 -36.04 1.05
CA LEU A 200 4.70 -35.01 1.47
C LEU A 200 4.09 -34.20 2.61
N HIS A 201 4.64 -34.33 3.80
CA HIS A 201 4.30 -33.46 4.93
C HIS A 201 5.26 -32.29 4.98
N PHE A 202 4.73 -31.08 5.19
CA PHE A 202 5.50 -29.86 5.35
C PHE A 202 5.08 -29.12 6.62
N LYS A 203 6.08 -28.64 7.36
CA LYS A 203 5.90 -27.92 8.62
C LYS A 203 6.88 -26.76 8.70
N PRO A 204 6.44 -25.57 9.15
CA PRO A 204 7.32 -24.43 9.38
C PRO A 204 8.45 -24.73 10.36
N ARG A 205 9.63 -24.12 10.14
CA ARG A 205 10.75 -24.13 11.11
C ARG A 205 10.58 -23.12 12.22
N LEU A 206 9.83 -22.05 11.95
CA LEU A 206 9.47 -21.01 12.91
C LEU A 206 7.95 -20.81 12.88
N LYS A 207 7.39 -20.40 14.01
CA LYS A 207 5.95 -20.11 14.11
C LYS A 207 5.71 -18.70 13.60
N ASN A 208 5.09 -18.56 12.43
CA ASN A 208 4.79 -17.27 11.81
C ASN A 208 3.55 -17.38 10.92
N THR A 209 2.74 -16.31 10.86
CA THR A 209 1.49 -16.24 10.08
C THR A 209 1.71 -16.31 8.55
N LEU A 210 2.92 -16.05 8.07
CA LEU A 210 3.26 -16.18 6.64
C LEU A 210 3.58 -17.62 6.23
N LEU A 211 3.56 -18.58 7.15
CA LEU A 211 3.92 -19.97 6.91
C LEU A 211 2.75 -20.92 7.21
N VAL A 212 2.64 -21.98 6.44
CA VAL A 212 1.56 -22.96 6.52
C VAL A 212 2.07 -24.35 6.91
N THR A 213 1.21 -25.12 7.54
CA THR A 213 1.45 -26.54 7.84
C THR A 213 0.48 -27.39 7.03
N GLY A 214 0.92 -28.53 6.54
CA GLY A 214 0.01 -29.42 5.80
C GLY A 214 0.70 -30.60 5.15
N GLU A 215 -0.04 -31.20 4.23
CA GLU A 215 0.36 -32.37 3.48
C GLU A 215 -0.06 -32.25 2.02
N ALA A 216 0.65 -32.92 1.14
CA ALA A 216 0.36 -33.00 -0.28
C ALA A 216 0.62 -34.38 -0.83
N GLU A 217 -0.21 -34.82 -1.76
CA GLU A 217 0.04 -36.05 -2.56
C GLU A 217 0.80 -35.66 -3.81
N VAL A 218 1.91 -36.34 -4.04
CA VAL A 218 2.87 -36.03 -5.09
C VAL A 218 3.19 -37.27 -5.89
N ASP A 219 3.18 -37.18 -7.22
CA ASP A 219 3.72 -38.20 -8.08
C ASP A 219 5.25 -38.24 -7.99
N ALA A 220 5.80 -39.36 -7.54
CA ALA A 220 7.22 -39.57 -7.34
C ALA A 220 8.06 -39.38 -8.61
N ARG A 221 7.50 -39.68 -9.80
CA ARG A 221 8.22 -39.64 -11.08
C ARG A 221 8.31 -38.23 -11.64
N SER A 222 7.18 -37.53 -11.73
CA SER A 222 7.09 -36.20 -12.34
C SER A 222 7.34 -35.04 -11.35
N GLY A 223 7.00 -35.23 -10.08
CA GLY A 223 6.92 -34.16 -9.07
C GLY A 223 5.62 -33.38 -9.12
N LYS A 224 4.61 -33.85 -9.89
CA LYS A 224 3.28 -33.27 -9.95
C LYS A 224 2.58 -33.40 -8.60
N ILE A 225 1.95 -32.34 -8.13
CA ILE A 225 1.08 -32.35 -6.96
C ILE A 225 -0.35 -32.60 -7.42
N SER A 226 -1.04 -33.56 -6.80
CA SER A 226 -2.43 -33.91 -7.10
C SER A 226 -3.40 -33.27 -6.10
N THR A 227 -3.12 -33.45 -4.80
CA THR A 227 -3.95 -32.92 -3.74
C THR A 227 -3.10 -32.20 -2.68
N ILE A 228 -3.68 -31.22 -2.02
CA ILE A 228 -3.04 -30.46 -0.94
C ILE A 228 -4.07 -30.22 0.16
N GLN A 229 -3.66 -30.44 1.39
CA GLN A 229 -4.38 -29.98 2.57
C GLN A 229 -3.44 -29.14 3.41
N LEU A 230 -3.81 -27.89 3.66
CA LEU A 230 -3.00 -26.99 4.45
C LEU A 230 -3.83 -26.20 5.46
N THR A 231 -3.18 -25.82 6.55
CA THR A 231 -3.72 -24.97 7.60
C THR A 231 -2.77 -23.80 7.85
N GLY A 232 -3.35 -22.65 8.09
CA GLY A 232 -2.59 -21.44 8.38
C GLY A 232 -3.41 -20.42 9.14
N GLU A 233 -2.74 -19.34 9.48
CA GLU A 233 -3.34 -18.14 10.06
C GLU A 233 -2.83 -16.95 9.27
N TYR A 234 -3.73 -16.15 8.72
CA TYR A 234 -3.36 -14.93 8.03
C TYR A 234 -4.49 -13.91 8.20
N ASP A 235 -4.15 -12.67 8.51
CA ASP A 235 -5.09 -11.57 8.62
C ASP A 235 -6.25 -11.83 9.61
N MET A 236 -5.94 -12.37 10.80
CA MET A 236 -6.89 -12.79 11.85
C MET A 236 -7.81 -13.96 11.47
N ILE A 237 -7.57 -14.58 10.34
CA ILE A 237 -8.35 -15.69 9.85
C ILE A 237 -7.53 -16.96 10.04
N PHE A 238 -8.03 -17.88 10.85
CA PHE A 238 -7.56 -19.27 10.89
C PHE A 238 -8.25 -20.02 9.77
N TYR A 239 -7.48 -20.66 8.89
CA TYR A 239 -8.04 -21.34 7.74
C TYR A 239 -7.48 -22.75 7.54
N ARG A 240 -8.35 -23.59 6.99
CA ARG A 240 -8.01 -24.89 6.41
C ARG A 240 -8.41 -24.87 4.95
N LEU A 241 -7.45 -25.12 4.07
CA LEU A 241 -7.64 -25.11 2.64
C LEU A 241 -7.32 -26.50 2.09
N SER A 242 -8.26 -27.07 1.35
CA SER A 242 -8.10 -28.31 0.58
C SER A 242 -8.14 -27.95 -0.90
N ILE A 243 -7.14 -28.39 -1.65
CA ILE A 243 -6.98 -28.08 -3.06
C ILE A 243 -6.82 -29.42 -3.82
N GLN A 244 -7.59 -29.59 -4.86
CA GLN A 244 -7.41 -30.61 -5.87
C GLN A 244 -6.89 -29.95 -7.13
N MET A 245 -5.70 -30.36 -7.61
CA MET A 245 -5.09 -29.81 -8.81
C MET A 245 -5.64 -30.47 -10.07
N GLY A 246 -5.58 -29.76 -11.18
CA GLY A 246 -5.99 -30.31 -12.48
C GLY A 246 -5.06 -31.43 -12.97
N ASN A 247 -5.52 -32.21 -13.96
CA ASN A 247 -4.88 -33.49 -14.30
C ASN A 247 -3.79 -33.38 -15.37
N HIS A 248 -3.94 -32.52 -16.39
CA HIS A 248 -3.07 -32.54 -17.56
C HIS A 248 -2.61 -31.13 -17.99
N GLY A 249 -1.40 -31.05 -18.51
CA GLY A 249 -0.85 -29.83 -19.10
C GLY A 249 -0.90 -28.63 -18.15
N VAL A 250 -1.37 -27.47 -18.65
CA VAL A 250 -1.52 -26.23 -17.88
C VAL A 250 -2.45 -26.40 -16.70
N GLN A 251 -3.51 -27.17 -16.86
CA GLN A 251 -4.49 -27.37 -15.81
C GLN A 251 -3.87 -28.01 -14.56
N SER A 252 -2.76 -28.76 -14.71
CA SER A 252 -2.02 -29.29 -13.57
C SER A 252 -1.31 -28.25 -12.71
N LEU A 253 -1.20 -27.02 -13.19
CA LEU A 253 -0.66 -25.88 -12.45
C LEU A 253 -1.74 -25.04 -11.77
N THR A 254 -3.01 -25.25 -12.10
CA THR A 254 -4.17 -24.54 -11.59
C THR A 254 -5.06 -25.46 -10.76
N PRO A 255 -5.80 -24.95 -9.78
CA PRO A 255 -6.76 -25.76 -9.04
C PRO A 255 -7.92 -26.22 -9.93
N GLN A 256 -8.43 -27.42 -9.68
CA GLN A 256 -9.67 -27.94 -10.21
C GLN A 256 -10.82 -27.73 -9.22
N ASN A 257 -10.57 -28.05 -7.94
CA ASN A 257 -11.51 -27.80 -6.86
C ASN A 257 -10.74 -27.24 -5.66
N CYS A 258 -11.34 -26.27 -4.98
CA CYS A 258 -10.86 -25.76 -3.70
C CYS A 258 -11.99 -25.74 -2.68
N SER A 259 -11.67 -26.08 -1.44
CA SER A 259 -12.56 -25.95 -0.28
C SER A 259 -11.81 -25.26 0.84
N LEU A 260 -12.38 -24.17 1.34
CA LEU A 260 -11.82 -23.34 2.40
C LEU A 260 -12.79 -23.33 3.58
N THR A 261 -12.35 -23.77 4.74
CA THR A 261 -13.04 -23.50 6.01
C THR A 261 -12.22 -22.49 6.77
N SER A 262 -12.86 -21.40 7.19
CA SER A 262 -12.17 -20.35 7.93
C SER A 262 -12.92 -19.92 9.18
N ARG A 263 -12.19 -19.35 10.12
CA ARG A 263 -12.71 -18.76 11.35
C ARG A 263 -12.02 -17.41 11.58
N PHE A 264 -12.83 -16.36 11.57
CA PHE A 264 -12.41 -15.01 11.90
C PHE A 264 -12.69 -14.74 13.37
N LEU A 265 -11.65 -14.35 14.14
CA LEU A 265 -11.74 -14.00 15.54
C LEU A 265 -11.22 -12.57 15.74
N PHE A 266 -12.09 -11.67 16.21
CA PHE A 266 -11.73 -10.26 16.43
C PHE A 266 -12.52 -9.65 17.59
N PHE A 267 -11.83 -9.27 18.66
CA PHE A 267 -12.42 -8.59 19.83
C PHE A 267 -13.78 -9.18 20.30
N GLY A 268 -13.84 -10.50 20.46
CA GLY A 268 -15.05 -11.21 20.89
C GLY A 268 -16.05 -11.54 19.78
N ASN A 269 -15.81 -11.12 18.56
CA ASN A 269 -16.55 -11.59 17.38
C ASN A 269 -15.99 -12.94 16.93
N ASP A 270 -16.88 -13.86 16.52
CA ASP A 270 -16.55 -15.18 16.01
C ASP A 270 -17.44 -15.48 14.79
N VAL A 271 -16.82 -15.44 13.61
CA VAL A 271 -17.49 -15.74 12.33
C VAL A 271 -16.80 -16.94 11.70
N ARG A 272 -17.59 -17.96 11.36
CA ARG A 272 -17.13 -19.14 10.62
C ARG A 272 -17.63 -19.07 9.19
N THR A 273 -16.75 -19.44 8.27
CA THR A 273 -17.12 -19.45 6.86
C THR A 273 -16.66 -20.73 6.21
N HIS A 274 -17.43 -21.15 5.21
CA HIS A 274 -17.08 -22.26 4.35
C HIS A 274 -17.26 -21.83 2.89
N TYR A 275 -16.20 -21.97 2.10
CA TYR A 275 -16.18 -21.63 0.68
C TYR A 275 -15.81 -22.87 -0.11
N THR A 276 -16.49 -23.07 -1.24
CA THR A 276 -16.11 -24.07 -2.24
C THR A 276 -16.08 -23.42 -3.61
N ILE A 277 -15.12 -23.81 -4.43
CA ILE A 277 -15.05 -23.41 -5.83
C ILE A 277 -14.71 -24.62 -6.70
N ALA A 278 -15.46 -24.79 -7.78
CA ALA A 278 -15.20 -25.77 -8.82
C ALA A 278 -14.87 -25.04 -10.13
N TYR A 279 -13.74 -25.37 -10.73
CA TYR A 279 -13.27 -24.82 -11.99
C TYR A 279 -13.61 -25.72 -13.18
N HIS A 280 -13.33 -25.23 -14.38
CA HIS A 280 -13.49 -25.96 -15.65
C HIS A 280 -14.92 -26.42 -15.94
N LEU A 281 -15.90 -25.62 -15.49
CA LEU A 281 -17.30 -25.85 -15.81
C LEU A 281 -17.62 -25.47 -17.26
N PRO A 282 -18.72 -26.00 -17.83
CA PRO A 282 -19.22 -25.57 -19.14
C PRO A 282 -19.50 -24.08 -19.18
N LYS A 283 -19.23 -23.46 -20.34
CA LYS A 283 -19.56 -22.06 -20.59
C LYS A 283 -21.07 -21.89 -20.75
N ILE A 284 -21.69 -21.27 -19.77
CA ILE A 284 -23.10 -20.88 -19.82
C ILE A 284 -23.16 -19.35 -19.76
N LEU A 285 -23.75 -18.72 -20.80
CA LEU A 285 -23.94 -17.27 -20.86
C LEU A 285 -25.44 -16.98 -20.70
N PRO A 286 -25.88 -16.37 -19.60
CA PRO A 286 -27.26 -15.94 -19.44
C PRO A 286 -27.57 -14.80 -20.43
N ASN A 287 -28.83 -14.72 -20.90
CA ASN A 287 -29.29 -13.55 -21.60
C ASN A 287 -29.22 -12.32 -20.70
N ILE A 288 -28.79 -11.17 -21.22
CA ILE A 288 -28.43 -9.96 -20.46
C ILE A 288 -29.57 -9.44 -19.56
N SER A 289 -30.84 -9.73 -19.91
CA SER A 289 -32.03 -9.35 -19.12
C SER A 289 -32.28 -10.19 -17.86
N GLU A 290 -31.63 -11.33 -17.70
CA GLU A 290 -31.88 -12.30 -16.62
C GLU A 290 -30.72 -12.40 -15.61
N ALA A 291 -29.69 -11.56 -15.72
CA ALA A 291 -28.42 -11.68 -15.00
C ALA A 291 -28.49 -11.55 -13.47
N ASN A 292 -29.59 -11.03 -12.91
CA ASN A 292 -29.75 -10.86 -11.48
C ASN A 292 -30.83 -11.79 -10.90
N GLN A 293 -30.39 -12.87 -10.19
CA GLN A 293 -31.21 -13.78 -9.37
C GLN A 293 -32.01 -14.87 -10.10
N ASN A 294 -31.49 -15.47 -11.14
CA ASN A 294 -32.14 -16.62 -11.75
C ASN A 294 -31.78 -17.93 -11.00
N PHE A 295 -32.67 -18.40 -10.13
CA PHE A 295 -32.52 -19.67 -9.38
C PHE A 295 -32.44 -20.89 -10.30
N GLN A 296 -33.24 -20.92 -11.37
CA GLN A 296 -33.31 -22.06 -12.27
C GLN A 296 -32.00 -22.21 -13.06
N LEU A 297 -31.43 -21.11 -13.50
CA LEU A 297 -30.15 -21.13 -14.23
C LEU A 297 -29.01 -21.52 -13.28
N MET A 298 -29.01 -21.02 -12.04
CA MET A 298 -27.99 -21.42 -11.06
C MET A 298 -28.10 -22.90 -10.71
N GLU A 299 -29.32 -23.46 -10.68
CA GLU A 299 -29.53 -24.90 -10.43
C GLU A 299 -28.90 -25.79 -11.52
N GLN A 300 -28.92 -25.33 -12.78
CA GLN A 300 -28.25 -26.02 -13.89
C GLN A 300 -26.72 -25.93 -13.83
N ILE A 301 -26.20 -24.85 -13.24
CA ILE A 301 -24.76 -24.59 -13.14
C ILE A 301 -24.13 -25.33 -11.95
N ARG A 302 -24.89 -25.57 -10.87
CA ARG A 302 -24.36 -26.18 -9.65
C ARG A 302 -23.74 -27.56 -9.93
N PRO A 303 -22.46 -27.78 -9.52
CA PRO A 303 -21.85 -29.11 -9.62
C PRO A 303 -22.54 -30.14 -8.72
N GLU A 304 -23.06 -29.66 -7.58
CA GLU A 304 -23.75 -30.48 -6.56
C GLU A 304 -25.03 -29.78 -6.11
N PRO A 305 -26.12 -30.55 -5.84
CA PRO A 305 -27.37 -29.97 -5.37
C PRO A 305 -27.22 -29.35 -3.98
N LEU A 306 -28.02 -28.34 -3.68
CA LEU A 306 -28.06 -27.74 -2.36
C LEU A 306 -28.47 -28.74 -1.28
N THR A 307 -27.79 -28.71 -0.17
CA THR A 307 -28.17 -29.47 1.05
C THR A 307 -29.53 -29.00 1.61
N SER A 308 -30.17 -29.83 2.41
CA SER A 308 -31.46 -29.44 3.07
C SER A 308 -31.33 -28.17 3.89
N TYR A 309 -30.16 -27.95 4.50
CA TYR A 309 -29.85 -26.75 5.27
C TYR A 309 -29.74 -25.50 4.34
N GLU A 310 -29.02 -25.59 3.24
CA GLU A 310 -28.89 -24.48 2.28
C GLU A 310 -30.22 -24.11 1.64
N LYS A 311 -31.08 -25.12 1.33
CA LYS A 311 -32.44 -24.90 0.85
C LYS A 311 -33.30 -24.15 1.89
N MET A 312 -33.13 -24.45 3.17
CA MET A 312 -33.81 -23.75 4.24
C MET A 312 -33.39 -22.27 4.31
N VAL A 313 -32.09 -21.97 4.23
CA VAL A 313 -31.59 -20.59 4.22
C VAL A 313 -32.17 -19.76 3.07
N TYR A 314 -32.25 -20.35 1.86
CA TYR A 314 -32.91 -19.69 0.74
C TYR A 314 -34.43 -19.59 0.87
N SER A 315 -35.10 -20.55 1.50
CA SER A 315 -36.56 -20.51 1.71
C SER A 315 -36.98 -19.42 2.69
N GLU A 316 -36.15 -19.15 3.70
CA GLU A 316 -36.38 -18.02 4.62
C GLU A 316 -36.33 -16.69 3.88
N LEU A 317 -35.29 -16.51 3.00
CA LEU A 317 -35.15 -15.32 2.16
C LEU A 317 -36.36 -15.12 1.22
N LEU A 318 -36.82 -16.19 0.57
CA LEU A 318 -37.95 -16.12 -0.35
C LEU A 318 -39.27 -15.79 0.36
N LYS A 319 -39.41 -16.16 1.64
CA LYS A 319 -40.56 -15.77 2.47
C LYS A 319 -40.52 -14.29 2.81
N ASP A 320 -39.33 -13.76 3.17
CA ASP A 320 -39.16 -12.34 3.47
C ASP A 320 -39.44 -11.46 2.23
N LYS A 321 -38.95 -11.85 1.04
CA LYS A 321 -39.26 -11.15 -0.21
C LYS A 321 -40.74 -11.19 -0.58
N ARG A 322 -41.43 -12.32 -0.38
CA ARG A 322 -42.88 -12.42 -0.60
C ARG A 322 -43.69 -11.60 0.37
N SER A 323 -43.20 -11.38 1.59
CA SER A 323 -43.88 -10.46 2.54
C SER A 323 -43.72 -9.01 2.09
N GLU A 324 -42.50 -8.62 1.62
CA GLU A 324 -42.26 -7.27 1.08
C GLU A 324 -43.06 -6.99 -0.20
N GLU A 325 -43.17 -7.96 -1.13
CA GLU A 325 -44.03 -7.84 -2.33
C GLU A 325 -45.51 -7.78 -2.03
N LYS A 326 -45.98 -8.50 -1.01
CA LYS A 326 -47.38 -8.40 -0.57
C LYS A 326 -47.71 -7.06 0.08
N ASP A 327 -46.76 -6.49 0.81
CA ASP A 327 -46.95 -5.14 1.39
C ASP A 327 -46.92 -4.05 0.29
N THR A 328 -46.23 -4.26 -0.84
CA THR A 328 -46.25 -3.33 -2.00
C THR A 328 -47.48 -3.47 -2.89
N THR A 329 -48.10 -4.66 -2.98
CA THR A 329 -49.35 -4.87 -3.72
C THR A 329 -50.64 -4.53 -2.90
N ALA A 330 -50.54 -4.37 -1.59
CA ALA A 330 -51.64 -3.93 -0.72
C ALA A 330 -51.80 -2.40 -0.65
N LEU A 331 -51.13 -1.62 -1.49
CA LEU A 331 -51.14 -0.15 -1.50
C LEU A 331 -52.35 0.49 -2.18
N ASP A 332 -53.43 -0.28 -2.47
CA ASP A 332 -54.72 0.27 -2.93
C ASP A 332 -55.77 0.42 -1.79
N SER A 333 -55.41 0.16 -0.55
CA SER A 333 -56.28 0.50 0.60
C SER A 333 -55.46 1.34 1.59
N VAL A 334 -55.97 2.54 1.83
CA VAL A 334 -55.51 3.57 2.76
C VAL A 334 -55.13 2.97 4.13
N ALA A 335 -53.91 2.44 4.23
CA ALA A 335 -53.27 2.10 5.51
C ALA A 335 -52.05 3.02 5.67
N THR A 336 -52.07 3.84 6.71
CA THR A 336 -50.96 4.67 7.14
C THR A 336 -49.69 3.82 7.19
N PRO A 337 -48.62 4.19 6.46
CA PRO A 337 -47.35 3.43 6.52
C PRO A 337 -46.86 3.43 7.97
N PRO A 338 -46.30 2.30 8.46
CA PRO A 338 -45.66 2.30 9.77
C PRO A 338 -44.64 3.45 9.77
N LYS A 339 -44.69 4.31 10.78
CA LYS A 339 -43.71 5.38 10.98
C LYS A 339 -42.33 4.74 11.16
N VAL A 340 -41.72 4.33 10.07
CA VAL A 340 -40.26 4.14 10.03
C VAL A 340 -39.70 5.50 10.42
N ASN A 341 -39.06 5.56 11.58
CA ASN A 341 -38.40 6.79 12.01
C ASN A 341 -37.37 7.13 10.94
N PHE A 342 -37.74 7.99 9.97
CA PHE A 342 -36.92 8.48 8.87
C PHE A 342 -35.55 8.94 9.38
N VAL A 343 -35.52 9.59 10.55
CA VAL A 343 -34.30 10.00 11.23
C VAL A 343 -33.43 8.78 11.62
N LYS A 344 -34.04 7.65 12.02
CA LYS A 344 -33.30 6.44 12.43
C LYS A 344 -32.73 5.70 11.19
N SER A 345 -33.49 5.63 10.10
CA SER A 345 -33.03 5.07 8.83
C SER A 345 -31.93 5.94 8.22
N VAL A 346 -32.11 7.25 8.12
CA VAL A 346 -31.09 8.18 7.60
C VAL A 346 -29.85 8.21 8.48
N LEU A 347 -29.97 8.19 9.80
CA LEU A 347 -28.81 8.14 10.70
C LEU A 347 -28.08 6.79 10.63
N TRP A 348 -28.78 5.67 10.49
CA TRP A 348 -28.12 4.36 10.42
C TRP A 348 -27.63 3.99 9.02
N ASP A 349 -28.42 4.25 7.99
CA ASP A 349 -28.07 3.83 6.62
C ASP A 349 -27.10 4.80 5.93
N MET A 350 -27.22 6.13 6.19
CA MET A 350 -26.28 7.11 5.63
C MET A 350 -25.07 7.40 6.53
N ILE A 351 -25.27 7.55 7.84
CA ILE A 351 -24.19 7.94 8.75
C ILE A 351 -23.53 6.69 9.33
N GLY A 352 -24.29 5.73 9.80
CA GLY A 352 -23.76 4.53 10.47
C GLY A 352 -22.87 3.67 9.55
N GLU A 353 -23.33 3.44 8.32
CA GLU A 353 -22.57 2.67 7.34
C GLU A 353 -21.31 3.41 6.86
N ASN A 354 -21.42 4.74 6.72
CA ASN A 354 -20.37 5.57 6.14
C ASN A 354 -19.45 6.20 7.20
N ILE A 355 -19.72 6.06 8.49
CA ILE A 355 -18.78 6.50 9.54
C ILE A 355 -17.46 5.74 9.44
N PHE A 356 -17.49 4.44 9.16
CA PHE A 356 -16.31 3.56 9.08
C PHE A 356 -16.02 3.05 7.67
N ASN A 357 -16.93 3.24 6.71
CA ASN A 357 -16.78 2.79 5.33
C ASN A 357 -16.69 3.97 4.35
N ASP A 358 -16.01 3.75 3.24
CA ASP A 358 -16.00 4.71 2.13
C ASP A 358 -17.41 4.83 1.52
N ILE A 359 -17.85 6.05 1.29
CA ILE A 359 -19.00 6.30 0.41
C ILE A 359 -18.48 6.14 -1.02
N HIS A 360 -19.00 5.16 -1.74
CA HIS A 360 -18.69 4.94 -3.14
C HIS A 360 -19.96 5.02 -3.99
N GLN A 361 -19.98 5.93 -4.95
CA GLN A 361 -21.10 6.13 -5.86
C GLN A 361 -20.60 6.12 -7.30
N ASP A 362 -21.10 5.16 -8.10
CA ASP A 362 -20.92 5.19 -9.53
C ASP A 362 -22.03 6.00 -10.19
N PHE A 363 -21.70 6.74 -11.25
CA PHE A 363 -22.64 7.55 -12.01
C PHE A 363 -22.29 7.55 -13.50
N GLY A 364 -23.22 8.06 -14.33
CA GLY A 364 -23.05 8.12 -15.78
C GLY A 364 -23.34 6.80 -16.50
N PRO A 365 -23.35 6.81 -17.84
CA PRO A 365 -23.57 5.62 -18.66
C PRO A 365 -22.46 4.59 -18.40
N ASN A 366 -22.85 3.32 -18.29
CA ASN A 366 -21.93 2.20 -18.02
C ASN A 366 -21.02 2.39 -16.79
N LYS A 367 -21.48 3.18 -15.78
CA LYS A 367 -20.69 3.52 -14.59
C LYS A 367 -19.35 4.20 -14.90
N ALA A 368 -19.34 5.04 -15.92
CA ALA A 368 -18.14 5.76 -16.36
C ALA A 368 -17.60 6.73 -15.31
N GLY A 369 -18.46 7.24 -14.42
CA GLY A 369 -18.08 8.12 -13.32
C GLY A 369 -18.06 7.40 -11.99
N SER A 370 -17.16 7.80 -11.09
CA SER A 370 -17.08 7.33 -9.72
C SER A 370 -16.81 8.48 -8.75
N LEU A 371 -17.55 8.51 -7.65
CA LEU A 371 -17.32 9.42 -6.51
C LEU A 371 -17.02 8.57 -5.28
N ARG A 372 -15.95 8.91 -4.59
CA ARG A 372 -15.55 8.24 -3.36
C ARG A 372 -15.22 9.26 -2.28
N ILE A 373 -15.87 9.11 -1.15
CA ILE A 373 -15.60 9.90 0.06
C ILE A 373 -15.04 8.95 1.11
N ASP A 374 -13.88 9.25 1.64
CA ASP A 374 -13.26 8.41 2.66
C ASP A 374 -14.05 8.48 3.99
N PRO A 375 -13.98 7.45 4.86
CA PRO A 375 -14.77 7.36 6.09
C PRO A 375 -14.60 8.59 7.00
N ILE A 376 -15.70 9.04 7.62
CA ILE A 376 -15.71 10.23 8.49
C ILE A 376 -14.90 9.98 9.78
N LEU A 377 -15.10 8.81 10.41
CA LEU A 377 -14.35 8.39 11.59
C LEU A 377 -13.35 7.29 11.22
N ASN A 378 -12.23 7.69 10.67
CA ASN A 378 -11.13 6.79 10.44
C ASN A 378 -9.93 7.24 11.27
N PRO A 379 -9.49 6.44 12.26
CA PRO A 379 -8.30 6.75 13.06
C PRO A 379 -7.05 6.99 12.21
N LEU A 380 -6.99 6.43 10.99
CA LEU A 380 -5.88 6.63 10.06
C LEU A 380 -5.82 8.06 9.49
N TYR A 381 -6.91 8.82 9.57
CA TYR A 381 -6.96 10.22 9.16
C TYR A 381 -6.86 11.20 10.33
N MET A 382 -6.65 10.67 11.53
CA MET A 382 -6.46 11.45 12.74
C MET A 382 -4.98 11.40 13.13
N GLU A 383 -4.35 12.54 13.16
CA GLU A 383 -2.94 12.68 13.52
C GLU A 383 -2.80 13.53 14.76
N TYR A 384 -1.78 13.24 15.54
CA TYR A 384 -1.40 14.08 16.66
C TYR A 384 0.09 14.42 16.58
N SER A 385 0.40 15.70 16.64
CA SER A 385 1.77 16.17 16.79
C SER A 385 1.85 17.24 17.86
N PRO A 386 2.98 17.35 18.61
CA PRO A 386 3.14 18.41 19.59
C PRO A 386 3.01 19.83 19.02
N SER A 387 3.37 20.03 17.74
CA SER A 387 3.30 21.34 17.07
C SER A 387 1.90 21.68 16.59
N GLN A 388 1.16 20.71 16.06
CA GLN A 388 -0.16 20.93 15.43
C GLN A 388 -1.33 20.53 16.34
N GLY A 389 -1.05 19.79 17.42
CA GLY A 389 -2.09 19.16 18.24
C GLY A 389 -2.79 18.05 17.48
N PHE A 390 -4.06 17.84 17.81
CA PHE A 390 -4.90 16.90 17.07
C PHE A 390 -5.22 17.47 15.69
N TYR A 391 -5.02 16.68 14.65
CA TYR A 391 -5.25 17.04 13.25
C TYR A 391 -6.19 16.04 12.60
N TYR A 392 -7.27 16.52 11.99
CA TYR A 392 -8.25 15.68 11.30
C TYR A 392 -8.15 15.89 9.79
N ASN A 393 -7.99 14.80 9.06
CA ASN A 393 -7.93 14.79 7.60
C ASN A 393 -9.23 14.24 7.00
N PHE A 394 -9.60 14.73 5.84
CA PHE A 394 -10.64 14.15 5.00
C PHE A 394 -10.19 14.12 3.54
N ASN A 395 -10.78 13.22 2.76
CA ASN A 395 -10.39 13.02 1.37
C ASN A 395 -11.61 12.61 0.53
N ILE A 396 -11.84 13.37 -0.53
CA ILE A 396 -12.89 13.12 -1.51
C ILE A 396 -12.23 12.93 -2.86
N ARG A 397 -12.60 11.89 -3.58
CA ARG A 397 -12.07 11.56 -4.92
C ARG A 397 -13.21 11.39 -5.90
N GLY A 398 -13.11 12.08 -7.02
CA GLY A 398 -14.01 11.91 -8.15
C GLY A 398 -13.23 11.55 -9.40
N GLY A 399 -13.80 10.71 -10.23
CA GLY A 399 -13.21 10.33 -11.49
C GLY A 399 -14.26 10.09 -12.56
N TYR A 400 -13.90 10.30 -13.81
CA TYR A 400 -14.75 10.01 -14.96
C TYR A 400 -13.92 9.47 -16.11
N HIS A 401 -14.34 8.34 -16.67
CA HIS A 401 -13.72 7.69 -17.83
C HIS A 401 -14.47 8.11 -19.10
N PHE A 402 -13.81 8.88 -19.95
CA PHE A 402 -14.35 9.26 -21.25
C PHE A 402 -14.21 8.12 -22.28
N SER A 403 -13.09 7.39 -22.19
CA SER A 403 -12.76 6.24 -23.03
C SER A 403 -11.75 5.33 -22.31
N GLU A 404 -11.39 4.21 -22.92
CA GLU A 404 -10.33 3.34 -22.40
C GLU A 404 -8.96 4.05 -22.27
N ASN A 405 -8.73 5.08 -23.06
CA ASN A 405 -7.47 5.80 -23.12
C ASN A 405 -7.52 7.22 -22.51
N SER A 406 -8.69 7.66 -22.01
CA SER A 406 -8.87 9.01 -21.47
C SER A 406 -9.75 9.01 -20.23
N ASN A 407 -9.26 9.64 -19.15
CA ASN A 407 -10.02 9.84 -17.92
C ASN A 407 -9.62 11.15 -17.22
N ILE A 408 -10.46 11.59 -16.30
CA ILE A 408 -10.22 12.73 -15.43
C ILE A 408 -10.36 12.32 -13.97
N TRP A 409 -9.47 12.80 -13.13
CA TRP A 409 -9.48 12.58 -11.68
C TRP A 409 -9.35 13.91 -10.94
N LEU A 410 -10.27 14.13 -10.03
CA LEU A 410 -10.23 15.23 -9.09
C LEU A 410 -10.14 14.68 -7.67
N GLN A 411 -9.26 15.22 -6.87
CA GLN A 411 -9.16 14.86 -5.45
C GLN A 411 -9.21 16.13 -4.61
N LEU A 412 -10.00 16.11 -3.55
CA LEU A 412 -10.02 17.14 -2.52
C LEU A 412 -9.49 16.52 -1.23
N LYS A 413 -8.27 16.87 -0.86
CA LYS A 413 -7.70 16.57 0.46
C LYS A 413 -7.80 17.82 1.33
N GLY A 414 -8.36 17.66 2.50
CA GLY A 414 -8.44 18.73 3.48
C GLY A 414 -8.05 18.24 4.87
N GLY A 415 -7.59 19.14 5.70
CA GLY A 415 -7.27 18.82 7.07
C GLY A 415 -7.42 20.03 7.99
N TYR A 416 -7.81 19.80 9.25
CA TYR A 416 -8.00 20.82 10.26
C TYR A 416 -7.18 20.51 11.50
N SER A 417 -6.34 21.45 11.88
CA SER A 417 -5.58 21.44 13.13
C SER A 417 -6.39 22.10 14.25
N PHE A 418 -6.77 21.35 15.27
CA PHE A 418 -7.54 21.88 16.39
C PHE A 418 -6.72 22.80 17.29
N ARG A 419 -5.42 22.55 17.43
CA ARG A 419 -4.54 23.43 18.22
C ARG A 419 -4.25 24.76 17.56
N LEU A 420 -4.05 24.75 16.23
CA LEU A 420 -3.70 25.94 15.45
C LEU A 420 -4.93 26.66 14.92
N HIS A 421 -6.14 26.08 15.09
CA HIS A 421 -7.39 26.56 14.49
C HIS A 421 -7.25 26.86 13.00
N GLN A 422 -6.60 25.95 12.26
CA GLN A 422 -6.25 26.19 10.87
C GLN A 422 -6.63 25.04 9.96
N PHE A 423 -7.19 25.41 8.80
CA PHE A 423 -7.50 24.53 7.70
C PHE A 423 -6.35 24.51 6.68
N SER A 424 -5.99 23.33 6.21
CA SER A 424 -5.11 23.13 5.07
C SER A 424 -5.80 22.28 4.01
N PHE A 425 -5.48 22.52 2.75
CA PHE A 425 -6.09 21.77 1.65
C PHE A 425 -5.10 21.54 0.52
N TRP A 426 -5.36 20.49 -0.26
CA TRP A 426 -4.70 20.20 -1.52
C TRP A 426 -5.69 19.58 -2.51
N ILE A 427 -5.81 20.18 -3.69
CA ILE A 427 -6.79 19.85 -4.71
C ILE A 427 -6.06 19.57 -6.03
N PRO A 428 -5.57 18.33 -6.27
CA PRO A 428 -5.03 17.92 -7.55
C PRO A 428 -6.16 17.54 -8.51
N LEU A 429 -6.07 18.06 -9.72
CA LEU A 429 -6.86 17.69 -10.89
C LEU A 429 -5.91 17.06 -11.91
N ILE A 430 -6.21 15.87 -12.38
CA ILE A 430 -5.40 15.16 -13.38
C ILE A 430 -6.31 14.74 -14.54
N TYR A 431 -6.00 15.17 -15.74
CA TYR A 431 -6.66 14.76 -16.95
C TYR A 431 -5.71 13.93 -17.80
N TYR A 432 -5.97 12.62 -17.92
CA TYR A 432 -5.28 11.74 -18.84
C TYR A 432 -5.89 11.82 -20.22
N PHE A 433 -5.12 12.31 -21.18
CA PHE A 433 -5.53 12.33 -22.60
C PHE A 433 -4.97 11.12 -23.36
N ASP A 434 -3.93 10.47 -22.86
CA ASP A 434 -3.35 9.24 -23.40
C ASP A 434 -2.74 8.37 -22.30
N ILE A 435 -3.53 7.46 -21.73
CA ILE A 435 -3.12 6.58 -20.64
C ILE A 435 -1.96 5.66 -21.06
N ARG A 436 -1.94 5.23 -22.32
CA ARG A 436 -0.92 4.28 -22.83
C ARG A 436 0.48 4.87 -22.81
N HIS A 437 0.61 6.17 -23.06
CA HIS A 437 1.86 6.92 -23.01
C HIS A 437 2.01 7.76 -21.75
N ASN A 438 1.22 7.46 -20.70
CA ASN A 438 1.21 8.26 -19.47
C ASN A 438 1.06 9.76 -19.77
N GLY A 439 0.27 10.09 -20.83
CA GLY A 439 0.00 11.43 -21.28
C GLY A 439 -1.08 12.07 -20.42
N PHE A 440 -0.72 13.07 -19.61
CA PHE A 440 -1.66 13.76 -18.76
C PHE A 440 -1.31 15.24 -18.54
N ILE A 441 -2.32 16.01 -18.18
CA ILE A 441 -2.19 17.37 -17.66
C ILE A 441 -2.63 17.32 -16.20
N SER A 442 -1.78 17.81 -15.31
CA SER A 442 -2.07 17.93 -13.89
C SER A 442 -2.06 19.39 -13.48
N SER A 443 -3.02 19.77 -12.63
CA SER A 443 -3.03 21.07 -11.95
C SER A 443 -3.38 20.88 -10.49
N GLY A 444 -2.54 21.37 -9.58
CA GLY A 444 -2.70 21.23 -8.15
C GLY A 444 -2.74 22.59 -7.46
N ILE A 445 -3.74 22.80 -6.61
CA ILE A 445 -3.83 24.00 -5.76
C ILE A 445 -3.76 23.55 -4.32
N SER A 446 -2.89 24.18 -3.53
CA SER A 446 -2.83 23.92 -2.09
C SER A 446 -2.68 25.21 -1.29
N GLY A 447 -3.16 25.15 -0.06
CA GLY A 447 -3.00 26.22 0.91
C GLY A 447 -2.87 25.66 2.31
N GLY A 448 -2.04 26.30 3.12
CA GLY A 448 -1.86 25.89 4.51
C GLY A 448 -0.59 26.45 5.11
N ARG A 449 -0.44 26.21 6.40
CA ARG A 449 0.70 26.63 7.18
C ARG A 449 1.86 25.63 6.98
N ARG A 450 3.03 26.17 6.77
CA ARG A 450 4.28 25.41 6.73
C ARG A 450 5.26 25.92 7.75
N ILE A 451 6.16 25.08 8.19
CA ILE A 451 7.26 25.40 9.09
C ILE A 451 8.54 25.19 8.30
N GLN A 452 9.35 26.23 8.24
CA GLN A 452 10.70 26.15 7.72
C GLN A 452 11.66 26.73 8.75
N ASN A 453 12.61 25.96 9.19
CA ASN A 453 13.69 26.45 10.04
C ASN A 453 14.65 27.27 9.17
N GLY A 454 14.47 28.56 9.10
CA GLY A 454 15.37 29.48 8.40
C GLY A 454 16.50 30.00 9.30
N ASN A 455 17.52 30.58 8.70
CA ASN A 455 18.56 31.30 9.45
C ASN A 455 18.09 32.61 10.07
N LEU A 456 16.83 32.99 9.86
CA LEU A 456 16.32 34.29 10.29
C LEU A 456 16.52 34.55 11.78
N VAL A 457 16.24 33.57 12.66
CA VAL A 457 16.45 33.71 14.10
C VAL A 457 17.95 33.85 14.40
N ASN A 458 18.82 33.13 13.72
CA ASN A 458 20.26 33.27 13.89
C ASN A 458 20.77 34.63 13.40
N GLU A 459 20.26 35.14 12.28
CA GLU A 459 20.58 36.48 11.77
C GLU A 459 20.11 37.55 12.74
N LEU A 460 18.91 37.43 13.29
CA LEU A 460 18.37 38.34 14.31
C LEU A 460 19.16 38.28 15.62
N ARG A 461 19.57 37.10 16.06
CA ARG A 461 20.45 36.95 17.23
C ARG A 461 21.80 37.62 17.02
N ILE A 462 22.42 37.45 15.85
CA ILE A 462 23.68 38.10 15.53
C ILE A 462 23.51 39.62 15.47
N ALA A 463 22.45 40.11 14.86
CA ALA A 463 22.14 41.55 14.74
C ALA A 463 21.81 42.22 16.09
N THR A 464 21.34 41.44 17.07
CA THR A 464 20.86 41.97 18.36
C THR A 464 21.66 41.47 19.58
N ASN A 465 22.95 41.16 19.39
CA ASN A 465 23.85 40.71 20.46
C ASN A 465 23.31 39.52 21.29
N ASN A 466 22.83 38.50 20.60
CA ASN A 466 22.31 37.25 21.21
C ASN A 466 21.05 37.37 22.07
N ASN A 467 20.19 38.33 21.79
CA ASN A 467 18.91 38.40 22.47
C ASN A 467 18.02 37.18 22.16
N ARG A 468 17.62 36.44 23.20
CA ARG A 468 16.81 35.21 23.07
C ARG A 468 15.30 35.46 22.89
N VAL A 469 14.88 36.72 22.91
CA VAL A 469 13.47 37.09 22.66
C VAL A 469 12.96 36.55 21.31
N TRP A 470 13.83 36.44 20.32
CA TRP A 470 13.52 35.93 18.97
C TRP A 470 13.12 34.44 18.92
N ASP A 471 13.48 33.67 19.95
CA ASP A 471 13.14 32.23 19.98
C ASP A 471 11.66 31.95 20.21
N ASN A 472 10.96 32.92 20.82
CA ASN A 472 9.55 32.81 21.15
C ASN A 472 8.63 33.41 20.06
N LEU A 473 9.21 33.97 18.99
CA LEU A 473 8.46 34.65 17.94
C LEU A 473 8.31 33.77 16.70
N ASN A 474 7.57 32.77 16.63
CA ASN A 474 7.18 31.92 15.46
C ASN A 474 7.65 32.42 14.07
N LEU A 475 8.92 32.83 13.95
CA LEU A 475 9.50 33.45 12.76
C LEU A 475 9.73 32.44 11.63
N TYR A 476 9.68 31.17 11.94
CA TYR A 476 9.87 30.09 10.98
C TYR A 476 8.59 29.63 10.29
N GLU A 477 7.45 30.15 10.72
CA GLU A 477 6.17 29.73 10.22
C GLU A 477 5.65 30.68 9.15
N PHE A 478 5.10 30.11 8.09
CA PHE A 478 4.53 30.85 6.98
C PHE A 478 3.31 30.15 6.41
N ASN A 479 2.40 30.92 5.84
CA ASN A 479 1.32 30.41 5.00
C ASN A 479 1.83 30.30 3.57
N ASP A 480 1.69 29.12 2.96
CA ASP A 480 2.03 28.86 1.56
C ASP A 480 0.75 28.68 0.74
N SER A 481 0.57 29.54 -0.26
CA SER A 481 -0.40 29.35 -1.33
C SER A 481 0.37 28.84 -2.54
N PHE A 482 0.09 27.63 -2.93
CA PHE A 482 0.81 26.90 -3.95
C PHE A 482 -0.13 26.55 -5.12
N TRP A 483 0.38 26.70 -6.33
CA TRP A 483 -0.28 26.24 -7.55
C TRP A 483 0.77 25.69 -8.50
N ASP A 484 0.59 24.47 -8.93
CA ASP A 484 1.36 23.85 -10.00
C ASP A 484 0.45 23.49 -11.18
N CYS A 485 1.02 23.55 -12.36
CA CYS A 485 0.37 23.05 -13.56
C CYS A 485 1.45 22.50 -14.49
N TYR A 486 1.27 21.25 -14.93
CA TYR A 486 2.22 20.61 -15.83
C TYR A 486 1.58 19.57 -16.71
N ALA A 487 2.18 19.33 -17.87
CA ALA A 487 1.86 18.25 -18.78
C ALA A 487 2.99 17.23 -18.76
N ASN A 488 2.64 15.96 -18.81
CA ASN A 488 3.55 14.82 -18.91
C ASN A 488 3.25 14.00 -20.15
N TYR A 489 4.28 13.49 -20.81
CA TYR A 489 4.14 12.53 -21.89
C TYR A 489 5.35 11.60 -21.96
N ASP A 490 5.11 10.30 -21.97
CA ASP A 490 6.13 9.28 -22.13
C ASP A 490 6.22 8.89 -23.61
N PHE A 491 7.24 9.42 -24.33
CA PHE A 491 7.47 9.10 -25.76
C PHE A 491 7.76 7.62 -25.97
N THR A 492 8.36 6.99 -24.98
CA THR A 492 8.60 5.56 -24.91
C THR A 492 8.49 5.11 -23.45
N PRO A 493 8.31 3.82 -23.16
CA PRO A 493 8.38 3.32 -21.77
C PRO A 493 9.67 3.69 -21.04
N LYS A 494 10.72 4.08 -21.79
CA LYS A 494 12.04 4.43 -21.24
C LYS A 494 12.23 5.93 -21.01
N ILE A 495 11.58 6.80 -21.79
CA ILE A 495 11.81 8.25 -21.75
C ILE A 495 10.47 8.97 -21.66
N GLY A 496 10.30 9.72 -20.58
CA GLY A 496 9.19 10.64 -20.35
C GLY A 496 9.69 12.07 -20.16
N PHE A 497 8.86 13.01 -20.52
CA PHE A 497 9.10 14.44 -20.39
C PHE A 497 7.93 15.13 -19.72
N GLN A 498 8.24 16.02 -18.78
CA GLN A 498 7.24 16.83 -18.09
C GLN A 498 7.64 18.30 -18.15
N ALA A 499 6.69 19.15 -18.49
CA ALA A 499 6.89 20.60 -18.54
C ALA A 499 5.71 21.32 -17.94
N GLY A 500 5.98 22.40 -17.23
CA GLY A 500 4.96 23.22 -16.59
C GLY A 500 5.51 24.38 -15.80
N PHE A 501 4.76 24.82 -14.82
CA PHE A 501 5.17 25.88 -13.92
C PHE A 501 4.70 25.62 -12.50
N VAL A 502 5.40 26.27 -11.56
CA VAL A 502 5.08 26.24 -10.12
C VAL A 502 4.98 27.69 -9.63
N PHE A 503 3.90 27.99 -8.94
CA PHE A 503 3.66 29.28 -8.29
C PHE A 503 3.58 29.11 -6.78
N HIS A 504 4.32 29.93 -6.05
CA HIS A 504 4.24 30.02 -4.60
C HIS A 504 4.02 31.46 -4.16
N ARG A 505 3.13 31.63 -3.20
CA ARG A 505 3.02 32.85 -2.41
C ARG A 505 3.14 32.48 -0.94
N ARG A 506 4.30 32.77 -0.37
CA ARG A 506 4.68 32.43 0.99
C ARG A 506 4.59 33.69 1.85
N THR A 507 3.73 33.69 2.87
CA THR A 507 3.49 34.86 3.74
C THR A 507 3.89 34.48 5.15
N ALA A 508 4.87 35.19 5.72
CA ALA A 508 5.29 35.04 7.10
C ALA A 508 4.13 35.25 8.07
N LEU A 509 3.98 34.38 9.07
CA LEU A 509 2.96 34.55 10.11
C LEU A 509 3.29 35.73 11.03
N ASN A 510 4.54 35.81 11.48
CA ASN A 510 5.03 36.95 12.23
C ASN A 510 5.71 37.96 11.30
N LYS A 511 4.99 39.00 10.92
CA LYS A 511 5.52 40.04 10.01
C LYS A 511 6.49 40.99 10.70
N VAL A 512 6.28 41.25 11.99
CA VAL A 512 7.09 42.20 12.76
C VAL A 512 8.56 41.84 12.78
N GLY A 513 8.91 40.57 12.90
CA GLY A 513 10.29 40.10 12.85
C GLY A 513 10.98 40.40 11.51
N PHE A 514 10.26 40.32 10.41
CA PHE A 514 10.75 40.64 9.06
C PHE A 514 10.88 42.17 8.85
N GLU A 515 9.95 42.94 9.37
CA GLU A 515 9.99 44.41 9.30
C GLU A 515 11.20 44.99 10.05
N LEU A 516 11.51 44.43 11.22
CA LEU A 516 12.65 44.85 12.05
C LEU A 516 14.02 44.70 11.35
N ILE A 517 14.13 43.77 10.39
CA ILE A 517 15.35 43.57 9.61
C ILE A 517 15.24 44.07 8.17
N ASN A 518 14.23 44.92 7.89
CA ASN A 518 13.95 45.45 6.54
C ASN A 518 13.83 44.35 5.46
N LYS A 519 13.20 43.22 5.78
CA LYS A 519 12.95 42.11 4.83
C LYS A 519 11.46 42.04 4.48
N PRO A 520 11.11 41.67 3.25
CA PRO A 520 9.71 41.48 2.90
C PRO A 520 9.10 40.34 3.73
N SER A 521 7.85 40.52 4.17
CA SER A 521 7.07 39.47 4.84
C SER A 521 6.32 38.53 3.87
N VAL A 522 6.31 38.88 2.57
CA VAL A 522 5.68 38.10 1.51
C VAL A 522 6.70 37.78 0.43
N TYR A 523 6.83 36.50 0.12
CA TYR A 523 7.73 35.94 -0.90
C TYR A 523 6.91 35.26 -1.99
N THR A 524 7.01 35.77 -3.21
CA THR A 524 6.30 35.25 -4.37
C THR A 524 7.29 34.74 -5.39
N SER A 525 7.01 33.56 -5.95
CA SER A 525 7.80 32.97 -7.03
C SER A 525 6.88 32.31 -8.07
N LEU A 526 7.12 32.61 -9.34
CA LEU A 526 6.58 31.86 -10.48
C LEU A 526 7.76 31.28 -11.25
N ALA A 527 7.83 29.96 -11.35
CA ALA A 527 8.93 29.23 -11.90
C ALA A 527 8.47 28.22 -12.97
N PRO A 528 8.81 28.40 -14.26
CA PRO A 528 8.81 27.29 -15.21
C PRO A 528 9.65 26.13 -14.70
N LYS A 529 9.12 24.92 -14.89
CA LYS A 529 9.70 23.66 -14.41
C LYS A 529 9.73 22.63 -15.54
N PHE A 530 10.88 22.00 -15.75
CA PHE A 530 11.08 20.97 -16.74
C PHE A 530 11.66 19.74 -16.06
N GLN A 531 11.11 18.56 -16.37
CA GLN A 531 11.61 17.29 -15.85
C GLN A 531 11.77 16.29 -16.99
N VAL A 532 12.81 15.48 -16.91
CA VAL A 532 13.04 14.34 -17.78
C VAL A 532 13.11 13.09 -16.92
N HIS A 533 12.35 12.09 -17.30
CA HIS A 533 12.37 10.78 -16.67
C HIS A 533 13.03 9.77 -17.60
N TYR A 534 14.07 9.11 -17.15
CA TYR A 534 14.73 8.03 -17.89
C TYR A 534 14.64 6.72 -17.13
N ARG A 535 14.09 5.69 -17.77
CA ARG A 535 13.85 4.35 -17.23
C ARG A 535 14.56 3.33 -18.14
N PRO A 536 15.80 2.95 -17.86
CA PRO A 536 16.61 2.08 -18.76
C PRO A 536 15.88 0.78 -19.13
N TRP A 537 15.13 0.20 -18.19
CA TRP A 537 14.41 -1.07 -18.35
C TRP A 537 12.90 -0.91 -18.43
N GLY A 538 12.41 0.29 -18.75
CA GLY A 538 10.99 0.62 -18.75
C GLY A 538 10.41 0.80 -17.35
N TYR A 539 9.09 0.69 -17.21
CA TYR A 539 8.35 0.99 -15.98
C TYR A 539 8.69 0.11 -14.77
N GLN A 540 9.27 -1.06 -14.97
CA GLN A 540 9.70 -1.95 -13.90
C GLN A 540 11.14 -1.72 -13.45
N GLY A 541 11.86 -0.86 -14.16
CA GLY A 541 13.26 -0.56 -13.90
C GLY A 541 13.47 0.65 -12.98
N PRO A 542 14.76 1.04 -12.80
CA PRO A 542 15.10 2.27 -12.09
C PRO A 542 14.55 3.48 -12.84
N THR A 543 14.09 4.47 -12.07
CA THR A 543 13.64 5.76 -12.58
C THR A 543 14.69 6.81 -12.23
N LEU A 544 15.32 7.38 -13.24
CA LEU A 544 16.25 8.50 -13.12
C LEU A 544 15.50 9.77 -13.53
N MET A 545 15.55 10.80 -12.70
CA MET A 545 14.91 12.09 -12.94
C MET A 545 15.93 13.21 -12.95
N ALA A 546 15.80 14.11 -13.92
CA ALA A 546 16.49 15.39 -13.95
C ALA A 546 15.44 16.50 -14.00
N CYS A 547 15.53 17.46 -13.09
CA CYS A 547 14.60 18.58 -12.95
C CYS A 547 15.37 19.90 -13.03
N TYR A 548 14.85 20.81 -13.83
CA TYR A 548 15.27 22.20 -13.92
C TYR A 548 14.09 23.12 -13.59
N GLU A 549 14.33 24.09 -12.72
CA GLU A 549 13.32 25.05 -12.30
C GLU A 549 13.96 26.44 -12.15
N LYS A 550 13.34 27.45 -12.75
CA LYS A 550 13.85 28.82 -12.73
C LYS A 550 12.75 29.82 -12.41
N SER A 551 12.85 30.48 -11.28
CA SER A 551 11.96 31.59 -10.90
C SER A 551 12.33 32.86 -11.66
N ILE A 552 11.34 33.43 -12.38
CA ILE A 552 11.57 34.59 -13.27
C ILE A 552 11.23 35.88 -12.52
N LYS A 553 12.24 36.71 -12.30
CA LYS A 553 12.10 37.98 -11.60
C LYS A 553 11.03 38.89 -12.24
N LYS A 554 10.20 39.55 -11.42
CA LYS A 554 9.08 40.44 -11.78
C LYS A 554 7.87 39.76 -12.44
N LEU A 555 7.99 38.53 -12.98
CA LEU A 555 6.83 37.81 -13.54
C LEU A 555 5.85 37.43 -12.42
N ALA A 556 4.57 37.81 -12.58
CA ALA A 556 3.52 37.60 -11.58
C ALA A 556 3.89 38.11 -10.17
N GLY A 557 4.62 39.23 -10.06
CA GLY A 557 5.05 39.78 -8.78
C GLY A 557 6.19 39.02 -8.09
N THR A 558 6.92 38.18 -8.81
CA THR A 558 8.04 37.42 -8.28
C THR A 558 9.13 38.33 -7.72
N ASN A 559 9.37 38.19 -6.42
CA ASN A 559 10.42 38.89 -5.67
C ASN A 559 11.53 37.91 -5.18
N THR A 560 11.37 36.61 -5.42
CA THR A 560 12.33 35.56 -5.01
C THR A 560 12.86 34.84 -6.25
N PRO A 561 13.85 35.40 -6.95
CA PRO A 561 14.49 34.73 -8.09
C PRO A 561 15.41 33.62 -7.61
N TYR A 562 15.33 32.46 -8.25
CA TYR A 562 16.26 31.34 -8.06
C TYR A 562 16.34 30.50 -9.33
N THR A 563 17.42 29.70 -9.44
CA THR A 563 17.56 28.66 -10.43
C THR A 563 18.03 27.40 -9.73
N ARG A 564 17.24 26.31 -9.84
CA ARG A 564 17.43 25.06 -9.14
C ARG A 564 17.55 23.88 -10.11
N TRP A 565 18.49 22.99 -9.83
CA TRP A 565 18.66 21.72 -10.48
C TRP A 565 18.53 20.61 -9.47
N GLU A 566 17.80 19.57 -9.81
CA GLU A 566 17.69 18.37 -8.98
C GLU A 566 17.78 17.12 -9.86
N PHE A 567 18.54 16.13 -9.39
CA PHE A 567 18.70 14.82 -10.00
C PHE A 567 18.37 13.77 -8.95
N ASP A 568 17.55 12.79 -9.30
CA ASP A 568 17.14 11.74 -8.38
C ASP A 568 17.05 10.41 -9.13
N GLY A 569 17.57 9.35 -8.53
CA GLY A 569 17.49 7.99 -9.03
C GLY A 569 16.80 7.10 -7.98
N GLN A 570 15.75 6.43 -8.38
CA GLN A 570 14.92 5.59 -7.51
C GLN A 570 14.77 4.20 -8.12
N TYR A 571 14.92 3.17 -7.29
CA TYR A 571 14.74 1.80 -7.72
C TYR A 571 14.35 0.89 -6.55
N ILE A 572 13.43 -0.04 -6.81
CA ILE A 572 13.14 -1.17 -5.94
C ILE A 572 13.66 -2.42 -6.64
N LEU A 573 14.79 -2.94 -6.17
CA LEU A 573 15.37 -4.18 -6.66
C LEU A 573 14.70 -5.36 -5.97
N PRO A 574 13.90 -6.17 -6.69
CA PRO A 574 13.38 -7.40 -6.12
C PRO A 574 14.52 -8.40 -5.95
N LEU A 575 14.63 -8.93 -4.76
CA LEU A 575 15.57 -9.98 -4.40
C LEU A 575 14.84 -11.33 -4.29
N HIS A 576 15.47 -12.32 -3.71
CA HIS A 576 14.87 -13.62 -3.48
C HIS A 576 13.89 -13.61 -2.29
N ASN A 577 12.93 -14.52 -2.26
CA ASN A 577 12.05 -14.79 -1.11
C ASN A 577 11.23 -13.59 -0.61
N VAL A 578 10.60 -12.82 -1.51
CA VAL A 578 9.82 -11.65 -1.13
C VAL A 578 10.67 -10.58 -0.44
N GLN A 579 11.96 -10.60 -0.67
CA GLN A 579 12.91 -9.60 -0.21
C GLN A 579 13.06 -8.50 -1.26
N SER A 580 13.29 -7.30 -0.83
CA SER A 580 13.56 -6.17 -1.73
C SER A 580 14.63 -5.23 -1.15
N LEU A 581 15.34 -4.58 -2.06
CA LEU A 581 16.26 -3.51 -1.73
C LEU A 581 15.76 -2.24 -2.43
N SER A 582 15.20 -1.33 -1.66
CA SER A 582 14.81 0.00 -2.13
C SER A 582 16.01 0.93 -2.06
N MET A 583 16.27 1.64 -3.14
CA MET A 583 17.42 2.53 -3.30
C MET A 583 16.98 3.89 -3.83
N ARG A 584 17.46 4.94 -3.20
CA ARG A 584 17.33 6.31 -3.68
C ARG A 584 18.65 7.03 -3.56
N VAL A 585 19.10 7.63 -4.66
CA VAL A 585 20.29 8.47 -4.68
C VAL A 585 19.95 9.76 -5.42
N GLY A 586 20.25 10.90 -4.81
CA GLY A 586 19.88 12.17 -5.42
C GLY A 586 20.80 13.31 -5.02
N THR A 587 20.78 14.36 -5.82
CA THR A 587 21.48 15.61 -5.58
C THR A 587 20.65 16.78 -6.09
N GLY A 588 20.73 17.90 -5.39
CA GLY A 588 20.14 19.14 -5.83
C GLY A 588 21.03 20.32 -5.50
N PHE A 589 21.00 21.33 -6.34
CA PHE A 589 21.79 22.55 -6.13
C PHE A 589 21.14 23.78 -6.78
N TYR A 590 21.42 24.92 -6.20
CA TYR A 590 21.08 26.22 -6.77
C TYR A 590 22.27 26.79 -7.52
N THR A 591 22.06 27.19 -8.78
CA THR A 591 23.06 27.95 -9.56
C THR A 591 22.91 29.46 -9.34
N ASP A 592 21.70 29.89 -9.01
CA ASP A 592 21.39 31.26 -8.63
C ASP A 592 20.40 31.21 -7.47
N ARG A 593 20.67 31.96 -6.40
CA ARG A 593 19.85 32.05 -5.20
C ARG A 593 20.00 33.41 -4.56
N SER A 594 18.90 34.11 -4.33
CA SER A 594 18.87 35.40 -3.66
C SER A 594 19.24 35.26 -2.18
N HIS A 595 19.94 36.23 -1.62
CA HIS A 595 20.22 36.28 -0.17
C HIS A 595 18.98 36.49 0.70
N ASN A 596 17.84 36.81 0.10
CA ASN A 596 16.58 37.12 0.77
C ASN A 596 15.53 36.02 0.61
N ASP A 597 15.92 34.80 0.25
CA ASP A 597 15.00 33.68 -0.04
C ASP A 597 14.77 32.80 1.20
N TYR A 598 14.07 33.31 2.21
CA TYR A 598 13.88 32.62 3.47
C TYR A 598 13.02 31.35 3.38
N PHE A 599 12.14 31.23 2.43
CA PHE A 599 11.19 30.12 2.37
C PHE A 599 11.35 29.24 1.11
N VAL A 600 12.44 29.39 0.36
CA VAL A 600 12.75 28.53 -0.79
C VAL A 600 13.34 27.21 -0.31
N ASP A 601 12.81 26.10 -0.78
CA ASP A 601 13.19 24.75 -0.39
C ASP A 601 13.41 23.83 -1.61
N PHE A 602 14.03 22.68 -1.38
CA PHE A 602 14.17 21.60 -2.35
C PHE A 602 12.89 20.76 -2.38
N GLU A 603 11.98 21.05 -3.31
CA GLU A 603 10.66 20.37 -3.37
C GLU A 603 10.77 18.90 -3.75
N ASN A 604 11.61 18.57 -4.74
CA ASN A 604 11.81 17.20 -5.22
C ASN A 604 12.46 16.29 -4.18
N PHE A 605 13.00 16.85 -3.09
CA PHE A 605 13.63 16.07 -2.01
C PHE A 605 12.72 14.98 -1.45
N ARG A 606 11.40 15.21 -1.43
CA ARG A 606 10.38 14.30 -0.90
C ARG A 606 9.55 13.58 -1.98
N GLN A 607 9.69 13.94 -3.26
CA GLN A 607 8.86 13.38 -4.32
C GLN A 607 9.30 11.95 -4.67
N THR A 608 8.32 11.09 -4.93
CA THR A 608 8.53 9.74 -5.44
C THR A 608 8.21 9.70 -6.92
N PHE A 609 9.13 9.16 -7.72
CA PHE A 609 9.02 9.02 -9.17
C PHE A 609 8.81 7.58 -9.63
N LEU A 610 8.71 6.65 -8.69
CA LEU A 610 8.37 5.26 -8.97
C LEU A 610 6.87 5.16 -9.32
N PRO A 611 6.48 4.45 -10.38
CA PRO A 611 5.08 4.35 -10.82
C PRO A 611 4.11 3.88 -9.74
N ASN A 612 4.57 2.96 -8.88
CA ASN A 612 3.76 2.39 -7.79
C ASN A 612 4.12 2.93 -6.40
N GLY A 613 5.02 3.93 -6.32
CA GLY A 613 5.56 4.41 -5.06
C GLY A 613 6.55 3.43 -4.41
N TRP A 614 6.93 3.73 -3.17
CA TRP A 614 7.75 2.83 -2.34
C TRP A 614 6.88 1.73 -1.71
N ASN A 615 7.51 0.60 -1.37
CA ASN A 615 6.84 -0.50 -0.63
C ASN A 615 6.44 -0.09 0.79
N ASP A 616 6.99 0.98 1.29
CA ASP A 616 6.87 1.46 2.65
C ASP A 616 7.01 2.99 2.69
N GLU A 617 6.34 3.64 3.62
CA GLU A 617 6.33 5.10 3.77
C GLU A 617 7.65 5.69 4.26
N TRP A 618 8.44 4.88 4.97
CA TRP A 618 9.74 5.29 5.51
C TRP A 618 10.88 5.05 4.53
N SER A 619 10.62 4.34 3.43
CA SER A 619 11.62 4.09 2.40
C SER A 619 11.90 5.32 1.56
N GLY A 620 13.19 5.56 1.26
CA GLY A 620 13.62 6.67 0.42
C GLY A 620 13.56 8.04 1.10
N GLU A 621 13.32 8.12 2.42
CA GLU A 621 13.25 9.35 3.20
C GLU A 621 14.18 9.32 4.43
N PHE A 622 14.26 10.43 5.13
CA PHE A 622 14.92 10.57 6.41
C PHE A 622 13.85 10.77 7.48
N GLU A 623 13.99 10.08 8.59
CA GLU A 623 12.95 10.02 9.61
C GLU A 623 13.19 10.96 10.80
N LEU A 624 14.46 11.32 11.04
CA LEU A 624 14.88 12.21 12.13
C LEU A 624 15.48 13.53 11.60
N LEU A 625 15.58 13.68 10.27
CA LEU A 625 16.21 14.84 9.66
C LEU A 625 15.34 16.09 9.75
N GLU A 626 15.87 17.15 10.31
CA GLU A 626 15.24 18.47 10.23
C GLU A 626 15.39 19.08 8.84
N SER A 627 14.29 19.55 8.27
CA SER A 627 14.26 20.17 6.92
C SER A 627 15.17 21.40 6.79
N SER A 628 15.44 22.09 7.90
CA SER A 628 16.37 23.21 7.96
C SER A 628 17.76 22.86 7.46
N LEU A 629 18.25 21.66 7.73
CA LEU A 629 19.62 21.26 7.38
C LEU A 629 19.88 21.29 5.89
N TYR A 630 18.94 20.84 5.07
CA TYR A 630 19.10 20.80 3.61
C TYR A 630 18.53 22.03 2.91
N ASN A 631 17.45 22.62 3.41
CA ASN A 631 16.84 23.80 2.80
C ASN A 631 17.67 25.06 2.92
N GLN A 632 18.51 25.17 3.96
CA GLN A 632 19.47 26.27 4.11
C GLN A 632 20.73 26.09 3.25
N SER A 633 20.93 24.91 2.68
CA SER A 633 22.10 24.59 1.88
C SER A 633 21.89 25.01 0.40
N ASN A 634 22.98 25.41 -0.26
CA ASN A 634 22.96 25.63 -1.70
C ASN A 634 23.01 24.32 -2.50
N TYR A 635 23.35 23.20 -1.87
CA TYR A 635 23.29 21.87 -2.48
C TYR A 635 23.08 20.80 -1.42
N TYR A 636 22.57 19.66 -1.87
CA TYR A 636 22.59 18.43 -1.13
C TYR A 636 23.05 17.26 -2.01
N VAL A 637 23.58 16.22 -1.38
CA VAL A 637 23.74 14.87 -1.94
C VAL A 637 23.17 13.89 -0.92
N ARG A 638 22.29 13.00 -1.37
CA ARG A 638 21.62 12.02 -0.50
C ARG A 638 21.73 10.61 -1.05
N ALA A 639 21.69 9.64 -0.16
CA ALA A 639 21.50 8.23 -0.47
C ALA A 639 20.64 7.60 0.60
N ASN A 640 19.63 6.83 0.20
CA ASN A 640 18.75 6.09 1.10
C ASN A 640 18.65 4.66 0.60
N PHE A 641 18.84 3.71 1.49
CA PHE A 641 18.74 2.28 1.22
C PHE A 641 17.80 1.66 2.25
N THR A 642 16.85 0.86 1.79
CA THR A 642 15.96 0.09 2.65
C THR A 642 15.98 -1.37 2.22
N TYR A 643 16.43 -2.25 3.09
CA TYR A 643 16.36 -3.68 2.88
C TYR A 643 15.15 -4.25 3.59
N GLU A 644 14.26 -4.88 2.85
CA GLU A 644 13.05 -5.51 3.35
C GLU A 644 13.13 -7.04 3.25
N SER A 645 12.76 -7.73 4.32
CA SER A 645 12.66 -9.19 4.36
C SER A 645 11.56 -9.62 5.34
N PRO A 646 10.85 -10.73 5.08
CA PRO A 646 9.88 -11.27 6.04
C PRO A 646 10.55 -11.82 7.31
N PHE A 647 11.80 -12.29 7.25
CA PHE A 647 12.47 -12.96 8.37
C PHE A 647 13.92 -12.49 8.49
N LEU A 648 14.16 -11.43 9.29
CA LEU A 648 15.52 -10.94 9.58
C LEU A 648 16.02 -11.41 10.95
N VAL A 649 15.53 -10.79 12.01
CA VAL A 649 16.01 -10.98 13.38
C VAL A 649 14.85 -11.31 14.32
N LEU A 650 13.89 -10.40 14.47
CA LEU A 650 12.80 -10.53 15.43
C LEU A 650 11.74 -11.56 15.02
N ALA A 651 11.58 -11.82 13.75
CA ALA A 651 10.68 -12.87 13.27
C ALA A 651 11.09 -14.28 13.76
N TRP A 652 12.37 -14.48 14.15
CA TRP A 652 12.84 -15.74 14.72
C TRP A 652 12.56 -15.88 16.21
N THR A 653 12.08 -14.84 16.88
CA THR A 653 11.76 -14.89 18.30
C THR A 653 10.42 -15.60 18.55
N PRO A 654 10.31 -16.43 19.60
CA PRO A 654 9.14 -17.31 19.80
C PRO A 654 7.80 -16.60 20.02
N LEU A 655 7.79 -15.40 20.61
CA LEU A 655 6.57 -14.68 20.99
C LEU A 655 6.18 -13.63 19.95
N ILE A 656 7.09 -12.71 19.66
CA ILE A 656 6.84 -11.56 18.79
C ILE A 656 6.85 -11.99 17.32
N GLY A 657 7.77 -12.91 16.97
CA GLY A 657 7.99 -13.35 15.59
C GLY A 657 6.78 -13.96 14.92
N HIS A 658 5.81 -14.49 15.70
CA HIS A 658 4.57 -15.03 15.15
C HIS A 658 3.76 -14.01 14.33
N PHE A 659 3.75 -12.76 14.77
CA PHE A 659 2.93 -11.69 14.17
C PHE A 659 3.69 -10.80 13.20
N ILE A 660 5.00 -10.99 13.04
CA ILE A 660 5.81 -10.16 12.14
C ILE A 660 5.60 -10.60 10.70
N GLU A 661 5.13 -9.68 9.86
CA GLU A 661 4.97 -9.90 8.43
C GLU A 661 6.20 -9.41 7.63
N ARG A 662 6.81 -8.31 8.05
CA ARG A 662 7.97 -7.69 7.39
C ARG A 662 8.92 -7.08 8.42
N GLU A 663 10.19 -7.18 8.14
CA GLU A 663 11.25 -6.50 8.86
C GLU A 663 12.06 -5.66 7.87
N ARG A 664 12.47 -4.47 8.28
CA ARG A 664 13.20 -3.53 7.44
C ARG A 664 14.42 -2.95 8.13
N LEU A 665 15.47 -2.79 7.37
CA LEU A 665 16.68 -2.08 7.75
C LEU A 665 16.82 -0.85 6.88
N TYR A 666 17.00 0.32 7.49
CA TYR A 666 17.17 1.60 6.81
C TYR A 666 18.58 2.12 7.01
N LEU A 667 19.18 2.61 5.96
CA LEU A 667 20.46 3.31 5.97
C LEU A 667 20.32 4.54 5.08
N SER A 668 20.43 5.72 5.68
CA SER A 668 20.32 6.99 4.96
C SER A 668 21.53 7.87 5.23
N ALA A 669 22.01 8.56 4.22
CA ALA A 669 23.14 9.46 4.29
C ALA A 669 22.83 10.77 3.56
N LEU A 670 23.20 11.90 4.16
CA LEU A 670 23.05 13.23 3.58
C LEU A 670 24.34 14.05 3.74
N ARG A 671 24.73 14.70 2.67
CA ARG A 671 25.78 15.71 2.66
C ARG A 671 25.19 17.03 2.18
N VAL A 672 25.43 18.10 2.94
CA VAL A 672 25.04 19.47 2.62
C VAL A 672 26.23 20.40 2.79
N LYS A 673 26.09 21.65 2.31
CA LYS A 673 27.11 22.68 2.48
C LYS A 673 27.22 23.07 3.97
N ASN A 674 28.44 23.28 4.42
CA ASN A 674 28.75 23.80 5.77
C ASN A 674 28.27 22.91 6.94
N ALA A 675 28.00 21.62 6.71
CA ALA A 675 27.68 20.67 7.76
C ALA A 675 28.46 19.36 7.59
N ASN A 676 28.71 18.66 8.68
CA ASN A 676 29.25 17.31 8.64
C ASN A 676 28.23 16.33 8.02
N PRO A 677 28.70 15.23 7.42
CA PRO A 677 27.80 14.20 6.92
C PRO A 677 26.83 13.74 7.99
N TYR A 678 25.53 13.73 7.63
CA TYR A 678 24.45 13.19 8.43
C TYR A 678 24.21 11.75 8.00
N LEU A 679 24.14 10.85 8.97
CA LEU A 679 23.84 9.45 8.77
C LEU A 679 22.62 9.08 9.63
N GLU A 680 21.75 8.25 9.10
CA GLU A 680 20.61 7.73 9.82
C GLU A 680 20.49 6.22 9.60
N LEU A 681 20.28 5.50 10.70
CA LEU A 681 20.04 4.07 10.73
C LEU A 681 18.66 3.82 11.32
N GLY A 682 17.94 2.89 10.77
CA GLY A 682 16.65 2.48 11.27
C GLY A 682 16.44 0.99 11.19
N TYR A 683 15.63 0.47 12.09
CA TYR A 683 15.09 -0.87 12.06
C TYR A 683 13.60 -0.82 12.35
N ALA A 684 12.80 -1.46 11.48
CA ALA A 684 11.38 -1.49 11.68
C ALA A 684 10.81 -2.91 11.50
N ILE A 685 9.72 -3.15 12.22
CA ILE A 685 8.88 -4.32 12.08
C ILE A 685 7.49 -3.90 11.63
N LYS A 686 6.88 -4.70 10.76
CA LYS A 686 5.49 -4.57 10.38
C LYS A 686 4.74 -5.84 10.76
N THR A 687 3.69 -5.67 11.53
CA THR A 687 2.70 -6.69 11.81
C THR A 687 1.42 -6.39 11.01
N ARG A 688 0.39 -7.17 11.21
CA ARG A 688 -0.92 -6.95 10.58
C ARG A 688 -1.52 -5.56 10.87
N PHE A 689 -1.35 -5.05 12.08
CA PHE A 689 -1.99 -3.81 12.53
C PHE A 689 -1.04 -2.67 12.78
N LEU A 690 0.21 -2.99 13.04
CA LEU A 690 1.15 -2.05 13.61
C LEU A 690 2.49 -2.14 12.89
N SER A 691 3.00 -1.00 12.49
CA SER A 691 4.39 -0.80 12.10
C SER A 691 5.10 -0.05 13.21
N ILE A 692 6.25 -0.55 13.65
CA ILE A 692 7.08 0.10 14.67
C ILE A 692 8.48 0.23 14.09
N GLY A 693 9.01 1.45 14.07
CA GLY A 693 10.38 1.75 13.66
C GLY A 693 11.15 2.46 14.76
N ALA A 694 12.40 2.08 14.95
CA ALA A 694 13.38 2.77 15.76
C ALA A 694 14.46 3.34 14.85
N PHE A 695 14.75 4.63 14.98
CA PHE A 695 15.70 5.35 14.13
C PHE A 695 16.72 6.07 15.00
N MET A 696 17.95 6.11 14.53
CA MET A 696 19.07 6.78 15.17
C MET A 696 19.84 7.59 14.15
N SER A 697 20.08 8.85 14.43
CA SER A 697 20.89 9.72 13.61
C SER A 697 22.27 9.95 14.21
N ASN A 698 23.25 10.12 13.34
CA ASN A 698 24.63 10.41 13.68
C ASN A 698 25.13 11.58 12.86
N MET A 699 25.81 12.50 13.50
CA MET A 699 26.51 13.60 12.85
C MET A 699 27.87 13.76 13.53
N ASN A 700 28.93 13.82 12.72
CA ASN A 700 30.30 13.96 13.20
C ASN A 700 30.77 12.85 14.16
N GLY A 701 30.32 11.60 13.91
CA GLY A 701 30.68 10.45 14.76
C GLY A 701 29.97 10.38 16.12
N LYS A 702 29.08 11.33 16.43
CA LYS A 702 28.27 11.36 17.64
C LYS A 702 26.81 11.11 17.31
N THR A 703 26.13 10.35 18.15
CA THR A 703 24.67 10.21 18.06
C THR A 703 24.04 11.59 18.28
N LYS A 704 23.22 12.03 17.33
CA LYS A 704 22.52 13.32 17.39
C LYS A 704 21.15 13.13 18.01
N ASP A 705 20.35 12.26 17.41
CA ASP A 705 18.96 12.04 17.79
C ASP A 705 18.63 10.55 17.76
N PHE A 706 17.63 10.18 18.56
CA PHE A 706 17.03 8.86 18.57
C PHE A 706 15.52 9.02 18.65
N GLY A 707 14.76 8.23 17.85
CA GLY A 707 13.31 8.34 17.81
C GLY A 707 12.64 7.02 17.45
N PHE A 708 11.40 6.90 17.90
CA PHE A 708 10.50 5.82 17.52
C PHE A 708 9.39 6.35 16.63
N LYS A 709 8.98 5.54 15.66
CA LYS A 709 7.81 5.79 14.82
C LYS A 709 6.83 4.65 14.91
N PHE A 710 5.57 5.00 14.89
CA PHE A 710 4.47 4.06 14.95
C PHE A 710 3.50 4.35 13.79
N GLY A 711 3.10 3.32 13.08
CA GLY A 711 2.05 3.37 12.09
C GLY A 711 0.98 2.33 12.42
N PHE A 712 -0.28 2.69 12.29
CA PHE A 712 -1.40 1.79 12.51
C PHE A 712 -2.15 1.54 11.20
N GLU A 713 -2.40 0.27 10.88
CA GLU A 713 -3.23 -0.15 9.75
C GLU A 713 -4.34 -1.07 10.28
N LEU A 714 -5.48 -0.48 10.65
CA LEU A 714 -6.58 -1.25 11.27
C LEU A 714 -7.28 -2.17 10.25
N PHE A 715 -7.43 -1.74 9.00
CA PHE A 715 -8.20 -2.47 8.01
C PHE A 715 -7.48 -2.48 6.66
N ARG A 716 -7.13 -3.68 6.19
CA ARG A 716 -6.75 -3.88 4.78
C ARG A 716 -8.02 -3.92 3.94
N ARG A 717 -7.94 -3.35 2.75
CA ARG A 717 -8.96 -3.58 1.73
C ARG A 717 -8.80 -4.99 1.20
N TRP A 718 -9.87 -5.73 1.29
CA TRP A 718 -9.99 -7.08 0.74
C TRP A 718 -10.22 -7.04 -0.77
#